data_5b8b9bb808654b28f8805a601b15d85c
#
_entry.id   5b8b9bb808654b28f8805a601b15d85c
#
_cell.length_a   1.000
_cell.length_b   1.000
_cell.length_c   1.000
_cell.angle_alpha   90.00
_cell.angle_beta   90.00
_cell.angle_gamma   90.00
#
_symmetry.space_group_name_H-M   'P 1'
#
loop_
_entity.id
_entity.type
_entity.pdbx_description
1 polymer ?
#
loop_
_entity_poly.entity_id
_entity_poly.type
_entity_poly.pdbx_seq_one_letter_code
_entity_poly.pdbx_strand_id
1 'polypeptide(L)'
;MQTDFYEDRLRVFLEEFKKNTVAYSEKIEGFLYKPCEYKVGNELPVVDESFKSFEKNDRWGGKYDAHAWFYKKLIVPKELTGKNLELTVSTQLDGWDAVNPQFIAYVDGKLQQGLDVNHREIFLDNAKDEYDIFLYAYSGRNDCLLDFNVTLNAYYENARRLYYKIAVPYEVTLYHEPYEKVYVDIENYVVGAINLIDMRVPGSKEFLDSVDTAEAYLDREFYGKYCKKEDVNAVCIGHTHIDVAWLWTLAQTREKVLRSFSTVLELMKKYPEYKFMSSQAQLYKFLKEESPELYAEVKEMVRLGRWEVEGAMWVEADCNLSSGESLVRQILYGKSFFKNEFGVDSKVLWLPDVFGYSAALPQILRKSGVDKFVTSKIGWSETDKMPYDTFFWKGIDGTDIFTYFMTAQDKVRGKKPATNVTYNAKLNPCQLIGGYDRYQQKDINNEVMITFGYGDGGGGPIRKDLEYYDVLKKGVSGVPCAKMEFAGSFLERIKKRAEKNPKTPCWQGELYLEYHRGTYTSMAQNKKLNRRSEFLYENAEMLSVTAQKLLGKEYPREALHDGWETILLNQFHDIIPGSSIKEVYEVSHRQYEKICEAGKRIKNDAETAVAENINTRGGVLVFNPNSFEASGETKLDGKTVYVKNIPPKGYKVVTDVCNTNSVKVTDKFLENRFFKIKLDKTGAFSSLFDKKNKREVLKKGERGNVLTAYEDIPRDYDNWEISNYYTDKSWEVDSVVSIKPLSDGVRAGIEITRRFLSSTIVQRIWLYENTPKIDFENDIDWKESHILLKTAFPTEINADKATYDIQFGTVERPTHKNTSWDAAKFEVCAHKFADLSEYGYGVSLLNDCKYGYDIHDSVIRLTLIKCGNYPNPDADECRHEFTYSLFPHSGDFREAGTVKLAYLLNSPLEAKKIESQNGTLPEEYSLLSIDSENVICETVKNAEDGDGVIVRLYECCNSRANVNLTLGFDFDDVYLTDLLENEERKLQKHGRTVNLTLKPFEIVTLKLK
;
A
#
# COMPACT_ATOMS: atom_id res chain seq x y z
N MET A 1 38.63 -25.60 -23.15
CA MET A 1 38.81 -27.02 -22.74
C MET A 1 39.41 -27.19 -21.35
N GLN A 2 40.46 -26.48 -20.94
CA GLN A 2 40.96 -26.52 -19.56
C GLN A 2 40.06 -25.84 -18.55
N THR A 3 39.40 -24.74 -18.90
CA THR A 3 38.52 -23.95 -18.04
C THR A 3 37.31 -24.73 -17.55
N ASP A 4 36.66 -25.55 -18.39
CA ASP A 4 35.48 -26.34 -18.01
C ASP A 4 35.81 -27.36 -16.91
N PHE A 5 36.99 -27.96 -16.94
CA PHE A 5 37.41 -28.91 -15.93
C PHE A 5 37.74 -28.24 -14.59
N TYR A 6 38.25 -27.02 -14.58
CA TYR A 6 38.55 -26.29 -13.36
C TYR A 6 37.27 -25.77 -12.71
N GLU A 7 36.27 -25.31 -13.49
CA GLU A 7 34.97 -24.91 -12.95
C GLU A 7 34.31 -26.09 -12.22
N ASP A 8 34.26 -27.28 -12.82
CA ASP A 8 33.74 -28.49 -12.17
C ASP A 8 34.57 -28.90 -10.96
N ARG A 9 35.88 -28.83 -11.01
CA ARG A 9 36.76 -29.14 -9.90
C ARG A 9 36.49 -28.23 -8.70
N LEU A 10 36.35 -26.92 -8.96
CA LEU A 10 36.05 -25.93 -7.91
C LEU A 10 34.70 -26.19 -7.27
N ARG A 11 33.66 -26.46 -8.07
CA ARG A 11 32.32 -26.78 -7.60
C ARG A 11 32.35 -28.00 -6.66
N VAL A 12 32.93 -29.13 -7.12
CA VAL A 12 33.02 -30.36 -6.32
C VAL A 12 33.86 -30.15 -5.06
N PHE A 13 34.99 -29.44 -5.17
CA PHE A 13 35.82 -29.11 -4.01
C PHE A 13 35.06 -28.30 -2.96
N LEU A 14 34.34 -27.27 -3.37
CA LEU A 14 33.59 -26.41 -2.47
C LEU A 14 32.45 -27.16 -1.76
N GLU A 15 31.74 -28.03 -2.48
CA GLU A 15 30.72 -28.91 -1.88
C GLU A 15 31.30 -29.78 -0.76
N GLU A 16 32.46 -30.36 -0.99
CA GLU A 16 33.12 -31.23 -0.02
C GLU A 16 33.80 -30.42 1.10
N PHE A 17 34.47 -29.32 0.78
CA PHE A 17 35.11 -28.47 1.78
C PHE A 17 34.10 -27.86 2.75
N LYS A 18 32.91 -27.47 2.27
CA LYS A 18 31.82 -26.97 3.10
C LYS A 18 31.42 -27.96 4.20
N LYS A 19 31.29 -29.25 3.87
CA LYS A 19 31.00 -30.31 4.86
C LYS A 19 32.10 -30.42 5.92
N ASN A 20 33.35 -30.26 5.52
CA ASN A 20 34.52 -30.35 6.38
C ASN A 20 34.81 -29.05 7.18
N THR A 21 34.01 -27.99 7.04
CA THR A 21 34.04 -26.87 7.97
C THR A 21 33.37 -27.19 9.32
N VAL A 22 32.57 -28.24 9.41
CA VAL A 22 31.88 -28.65 10.64
C VAL A 22 32.83 -29.43 11.52
N ALA A 23 33.09 -28.91 12.72
CA ALA A 23 33.95 -29.55 13.73
C ALA A 23 33.19 -30.54 14.60
N TYR A 24 31.91 -30.27 14.84
CA TYR A 24 31.05 -31.12 15.67
C TYR A 24 29.60 -30.99 15.18
N SER A 25 28.85 -32.03 15.13
CA SER A 25 27.43 -32.04 14.82
C SER A 25 26.73 -33.18 15.55
N GLU A 26 25.72 -32.83 16.36
CA GLU A 26 24.92 -33.79 17.11
C GLU A 26 23.44 -33.46 17.02
N LYS A 27 22.63 -34.50 16.80
CA LYS A 27 21.16 -34.34 16.81
C LYS A 27 20.67 -34.29 18.27
N ILE A 28 19.91 -33.24 18.60
CA ILE A 28 19.33 -33.04 19.93
C ILE A 28 17.91 -33.60 19.94
N GLU A 29 17.65 -34.57 20.76
CA GLU A 29 16.36 -35.25 20.95
C GLU A 29 15.78 -34.99 22.35
N GLY A 30 14.54 -35.44 22.62
CA GLY A 30 13.89 -35.35 23.93
C GLY A 30 13.45 -33.94 24.30
N PHE A 31 12.87 -33.24 23.36
CA PHE A 31 12.13 -31.99 23.64
C PHE A 31 10.81 -32.30 24.35
N LEU A 32 10.33 -31.37 25.13
CA LEU A 32 8.96 -31.32 25.61
C LEU A 32 8.12 -30.45 24.71
N TYR A 33 6.86 -30.81 24.47
CA TYR A 33 5.94 -30.15 23.52
C TYR A 33 4.60 -29.85 24.19
N LYS A 34 4.06 -28.65 23.91
CA LYS A 34 2.74 -28.21 24.37
C LYS A 34 2.04 -27.38 23.28
N PRO A 35 0.90 -27.84 22.71
CA PRO A 35 0.07 -27.00 21.85
C PRO A 35 -0.43 -25.76 22.60
N CYS A 36 -0.56 -24.65 21.89
CA CYS A 36 -1.09 -23.40 22.44
C CYS A 36 -1.88 -22.61 21.40
N GLU A 37 -2.42 -21.48 21.82
CA GLU A 37 -3.03 -20.49 20.94
C GLU A 37 -2.20 -19.19 21.00
N TYR A 38 -2.27 -18.40 19.94
CA TYR A 38 -1.64 -17.08 19.91
C TYR A 38 -2.26 -16.14 20.94
N LYS A 39 -1.41 -15.42 21.65
CA LYS A 39 -1.80 -14.29 22.53
C LYS A 39 -0.81 -13.15 22.36
N VAL A 40 -1.32 -11.92 22.31
CA VAL A 40 -0.49 -10.72 22.34
C VAL A 40 0.36 -10.70 23.62
N GLY A 41 1.66 -10.43 23.49
CA GLY A 41 2.57 -10.39 24.65
C GLY A 41 2.74 -11.75 25.35
N ASN A 42 2.85 -12.85 24.60
CA ASN A 42 2.99 -14.19 25.15
C ASN A 42 4.12 -14.27 26.19
N GLU A 43 3.75 -14.58 27.44
CA GLU A 43 4.71 -14.95 28.48
C GLU A 43 5.22 -16.37 28.29
N LEU A 44 6.48 -16.62 28.72
CA LEU A 44 7.04 -17.97 28.73
C LEU A 44 6.21 -18.89 29.64
N PRO A 45 5.79 -20.07 29.14
CA PRO A 45 5.01 -21.00 29.93
C PRO A 45 5.85 -21.65 31.03
N VAL A 46 5.25 -21.94 32.16
CA VAL A 46 5.85 -22.81 33.17
C VAL A 46 5.85 -24.22 32.61
N VAL A 47 7.00 -24.91 32.71
CA VAL A 47 7.14 -26.30 32.33
C VAL A 47 6.52 -27.17 33.41
N ASP A 48 5.36 -27.73 33.13
CA ASP A 48 4.55 -28.56 34.02
C ASP A 48 4.07 -29.83 33.30
N GLU A 49 3.16 -30.58 33.91
CA GLU A 49 2.60 -31.85 33.38
C GLU A 49 1.83 -31.69 32.04
N SER A 50 1.52 -30.46 31.63
CA SER A 50 0.88 -30.19 30.33
C SER A 50 1.86 -30.31 29.16
N PHE A 51 3.15 -30.21 29.40
CA PHE A 51 4.19 -30.53 28.44
C PHE A 51 4.37 -32.08 28.33
N LYS A 52 4.30 -32.58 27.11
CA LYS A 52 4.50 -33.98 26.80
C LYS A 52 5.83 -34.22 26.15
N SER A 53 6.41 -35.41 26.32
CA SER A 53 7.61 -35.81 25.57
C SER A 53 7.33 -35.75 24.07
N PHE A 54 8.27 -35.20 23.30
CA PHE A 54 8.26 -35.18 21.84
C PHE A 54 9.35 -36.14 21.35
N GLU A 55 8.90 -37.26 20.84
CA GLU A 55 9.78 -38.36 20.47
C GLU A 55 10.28 -38.25 19.02
N LYS A 56 11.29 -39.00 18.65
CA LYS A 56 12.00 -38.91 17.36
C LYS A 56 11.10 -38.92 16.10
N ASN A 57 9.97 -39.61 16.14
CA ASN A 57 9.07 -39.77 15.01
C ASN A 57 7.77 -38.94 15.18
N ASP A 58 7.68 -38.17 16.23
CA ASP A 58 6.54 -37.33 16.46
C ASP A 58 6.55 -36.16 15.46
N ARG A 59 5.36 -35.73 15.11
CA ARG A 59 5.10 -34.59 14.20
C ARG A 59 4.15 -33.63 14.85
N TRP A 60 4.20 -32.38 14.43
CA TRP A 60 3.36 -31.31 14.94
C TRP A 60 2.64 -30.54 13.81
N GLY A 61 1.76 -29.57 14.12
CA GLY A 61 0.97 -28.84 13.12
C GLY A 61 -0.26 -29.64 12.71
N GLY A 62 -0.41 -29.98 11.43
CA GLY A 62 -1.55 -30.72 10.89
C GLY A 62 -2.82 -29.90 10.69
N LYS A 63 -2.74 -28.57 10.80
CA LYS A 63 -3.76 -27.60 10.48
C LYS A 63 -3.12 -26.24 10.21
N TYR A 64 -3.82 -25.38 9.51
CA TYR A 64 -3.41 -23.99 9.34
C TYR A 64 -3.29 -23.27 10.70
N ASP A 65 -2.32 -22.40 10.81
CA ASP A 65 -2.11 -21.51 11.95
C ASP A 65 -2.04 -22.25 13.31
N ALA A 66 -1.42 -23.44 13.33
CA ALA A 66 -1.18 -24.16 14.57
C ALA A 66 0.00 -23.56 15.34
N HIS A 67 -0.17 -23.36 16.64
CA HIS A 67 0.88 -22.86 17.54
C HIS A 67 1.24 -23.90 18.61
N ALA A 68 2.52 -23.90 19.00
CA ALA A 68 3.03 -24.79 20.06
C ALA A 68 4.29 -24.24 20.73
N TRP A 69 4.53 -24.69 21.93
CA TRP A 69 5.79 -24.52 22.63
C TRP A 69 6.61 -25.82 22.57
N PHE A 70 7.90 -25.70 22.25
CA PHE A 70 8.91 -26.74 22.48
C PHE A 70 9.85 -26.25 23.57
N TYR A 71 10.21 -27.13 24.51
CA TYR A 71 11.14 -26.85 25.57
C TYR A 71 12.22 -27.93 25.66
N LYS A 72 13.46 -27.49 25.89
CA LYS A 72 14.60 -28.39 26.17
C LYS A 72 15.56 -27.73 27.13
N LYS A 73 15.90 -28.42 28.20
CA LYS A 73 17.11 -28.14 28.95
C LYS A 73 18.28 -28.79 28.19
N LEU A 74 19.05 -27.97 27.49
CA LEU A 74 20.20 -28.37 26.71
C LEU A 74 21.41 -28.46 27.60
N ILE A 75 22.05 -29.63 27.66
CA ILE A 75 23.34 -29.85 28.33
C ILE A 75 24.43 -29.84 27.26
N VAL A 76 25.39 -28.94 27.38
CA VAL A 76 26.49 -28.77 26.42
C VAL A 76 27.60 -29.77 26.78
N PRO A 77 28.13 -30.55 25.80
CA PRO A 77 29.32 -31.38 26.02
C PRO A 77 30.51 -30.57 26.54
N LYS A 78 31.22 -31.06 27.55
CA LYS A 78 32.32 -30.33 28.22
C LYS A 78 33.40 -29.83 27.29
N GLU A 79 33.68 -30.57 26.21
CA GLU A 79 34.66 -30.20 25.18
C GLU A 79 34.20 -29.02 24.31
N LEU A 80 32.91 -28.66 24.37
CA LEU A 80 32.32 -27.56 23.63
C LEU A 80 32.07 -26.34 24.50
N THR A 81 32.15 -26.43 25.82
CA THR A 81 32.05 -25.29 26.72
C THR A 81 33.07 -24.20 26.35
N GLY A 82 32.65 -22.94 26.27
CA GLY A 82 33.49 -21.80 25.89
C GLY A 82 33.69 -21.66 24.39
N LYS A 83 33.17 -22.56 23.55
CA LYS A 83 33.18 -22.40 22.06
C LYS A 83 31.91 -21.70 21.56
N ASN A 84 31.96 -21.23 20.32
CA ASN A 84 30.79 -20.75 19.63
C ASN A 84 30.03 -21.92 19.02
N LEU A 85 28.77 -22.06 19.40
CA LEU A 85 27.90 -23.15 18.97
C LEU A 85 26.68 -22.59 18.22
N GLU A 86 26.06 -23.43 17.42
CA GLU A 86 24.82 -23.12 16.69
C GLU A 86 23.81 -24.26 16.87
N LEU A 87 22.58 -23.95 17.33
CA LEU A 87 21.46 -24.86 17.23
C LEU A 87 20.73 -24.59 15.90
N THR A 88 20.71 -25.58 15.03
CA THR A 88 19.98 -25.49 13.76
C THR A 88 18.62 -26.18 13.91
N VAL A 89 17.54 -25.46 13.64
CA VAL A 89 16.16 -25.97 13.68
C VAL A 89 15.64 -26.17 12.25
N SER A 90 15.06 -27.33 11.96
CA SER A 90 14.50 -27.66 10.64
C SER A 90 13.21 -28.46 10.76
N THR A 91 12.22 -28.08 9.95
CA THR A 91 10.95 -28.82 9.77
C THR A 91 10.96 -29.70 8.52
N GLN A 92 12.07 -29.77 7.79
CA GLN A 92 12.25 -30.37 6.47
C GLN A 92 11.39 -29.73 5.37
N LEU A 93 10.70 -28.63 5.64
CA LEU A 93 10.12 -27.80 4.61
C LEU A 93 11.14 -26.77 4.15
N ASP A 94 11.24 -26.66 2.84
CA ASP A 94 11.98 -25.60 2.13
C ASP A 94 11.01 -24.81 1.27
N GLY A 95 11.43 -23.66 0.77
CA GLY A 95 10.65 -22.84 -0.13
C GLY A 95 10.39 -21.45 0.43
N TRP A 96 9.25 -20.87 0.09
CA TRP A 96 8.95 -19.49 0.46
C TRP A 96 8.59 -19.37 1.94
N ASP A 97 9.31 -18.51 2.69
CA ASP A 97 9.18 -18.36 4.14
C ASP A 97 7.86 -17.73 4.59
N ALA A 98 7.21 -16.96 3.73
CA ALA A 98 6.02 -16.20 4.07
C ALA A 98 4.86 -17.06 4.63
N VAL A 99 4.71 -18.29 4.14
CA VAL A 99 3.63 -19.23 4.52
C VAL A 99 4.14 -20.51 5.20
N ASN A 100 5.45 -20.65 5.35
CA ASN A 100 6.09 -21.82 5.94
C ASN A 100 6.32 -21.68 7.46
N PRO A 101 6.68 -22.74 8.17
CA PRO A 101 6.84 -22.72 9.62
C PRO A 101 7.86 -21.68 10.12
N GLN A 102 7.54 -21.08 11.24
CA GLN A 102 8.32 -20.03 11.89
C GLN A 102 8.45 -20.31 13.38
N PHE A 103 9.54 -19.83 14.00
CA PHE A 103 9.74 -19.97 15.44
C PHE A 103 10.27 -18.65 16.03
N ILE A 104 9.98 -18.44 17.31
CA ILE A 104 10.63 -17.43 18.14
C ILE A 104 11.39 -18.18 19.23
N ALA A 105 12.70 -17.97 19.29
CA ALA A 105 13.59 -18.66 20.21
C ALA A 105 13.85 -17.81 21.48
N TYR A 106 13.64 -18.43 22.62
CA TYR A 106 14.01 -17.89 23.93
C TYR A 106 15.12 -18.73 24.52
N VAL A 107 16.17 -18.09 24.96
CA VAL A 107 17.33 -18.73 25.61
C VAL A 107 17.50 -18.15 27.00
N ASP A 108 17.52 -19.02 28.02
CA ASP A 108 17.59 -18.65 29.44
C ASP A 108 16.54 -17.55 29.82
N GLY A 109 15.32 -17.72 29.32
CA GLY A 109 14.19 -16.84 29.61
C GLY A 109 14.12 -15.54 28.81
N LYS A 110 15.08 -15.28 27.90
CA LYS A 110 15.10 -14.07 27.07
C LYS A 110 14.80 -14.39 25.62
N LEU A 111 13.98 -13.56 24.98
CA LEU A 111 13.78 -13.61 23.54
C LEU A 111 15.13 -13.29 22.88
N GLN A 112 15.64 -14.23 22.10
CA GLN A 112 16.93 -14.07 21.43
C GLN A 112 16.75 -13.77 19.95
N GLN A 113 16.06 -14.62 19.20
CA GLN A 113 15.89 -14.42 17.77
C GLN A 113 14.70 -15.20 17.20
N GLY A 114 14.31 -14.83 15.98
CA GLY A 114 13.35 -15.57 15.19
C GLY A 114 14.01 -16.58 14.26
N LEU A 115 13.23 -17.59 13.87
CA LEU A 115 13.66 -18.62 12.92
C LEU A 115 12.56 -18.83 11.87
N ASP A 116 12.99 -19.19 10.67
CA ASP A 116 12.14 -19.63 9.56
C ASP A 116 12.92 -20.57 8.64
N VAL A 117 12.39 -20.86 7.46
CA VAL A 117 13.05 -21.75 6.49
C VAL A 117 14.39 -21.22 5.97
N ASN A 118 14.65 -19.92 6.11
CA ASN A 118 15.89 -19.25 5.70
C ASN A 118 16.83 -18.95 6.88
N HIS A 119 16.26 -18.69 8.07
CA HIS A 119 16.97 -18.36 9.31
C HIS A 119 16.80 -19.53 10.28
N ARG A 120 17.75 -20.46 10.29
CA ARG A 120 17.61 -21.73 11.05
C ARG A 120 18.50 -21.81 12.28
N GLU A 121 19.47 -20.91 12.44
CA GLU A 121 20.51 -20.96 13.45
C GLU A 121 20.14 -20.15 14.69
N ILE A 122 20.25 -20.72 15.88
CA ILE A 122 20.29 -20.04 17.16
C ILE A 122 21.74 -20.00 17.60
N PHE A 123 22.26 -18.82 17.88
CA PHE A 123 23.66 -18.61 18.24
C PHE A 123 23.87 -18.75 19.74
N LEU A 124 24.82 -19.59 20.13
CA LEU A 124 25.24 -19.80 21.51
C LEU A 124 26.75 -19.48 21.62
N ASP A 125 27.08 -18.18 21.68
CA ASP A 125 28.46 -17.72 21.72
C ASP A 125 29.06 -17.92 23.11
N ASN A 126 30.33 -18.33 23.16
CA ASN A 126 31.05 -18.65 24.42
C ASN A 126 30.20 -19.56 25.32
N ALA A 127 29.88 -20.74 24.78
CA ALA A 127 28.85 -21.65 25.30
C ALA A 127 29.03 -22.00 26.78
N LYS A 128 27.93 -21.91 27.54
CA LYS A 128 27.81 -22.33 28.93
C LYS A 128 27.66 -23.86 28.99
N ASP A 129 27.71 -24.42 30.21
CA ASP A 129 27.49 -25.86 30.45
C ASP A 129 26.02 -26.30 30.16
N GLU A 130 25.06 -25.41 30.35
CA GLU A 130 23.64 -25.68 30.11
C GLU A 130 22.86 -24.44 29.71
N TYR A 131 21.71 -24.70 29.02
CA TYR A 131 20.75 -23.65 28.59
C TYR A 131 19.31 -24.15 28.77
N ASP A 132 18.40 -23.25 29.10
CA ASP A 132 16.96 -23.44 28.98
C ASP A 132 16.49 -22.86 27.63
N ILE A 133 16.09 -23.75 26.70
CA ILE A 133 15.65 -23.37 25.33
C ILE A 133 14.15 -23.54 25.22
N PHE A 134 13.43 -22.44 24.92
CA PHE A 134 12.04 -22.47 24.52
C PHE A 134 11.93 -22.01 23.06
N LEU A 135 11.12 -22.72 22.28
CA LEU A 135 10.78 -22.33 20.92
C LEU A 135 9.26 -22.17 20.83
N TYR A 136 8.79 -20.97 20.58
CA TYR A 136 7.41 -20.72 20.22
C TYR A 136 7.25 -20.94 18.72
N ALA A 137 6.49 -21.96 18.35
CA ALA A 137 6.36 -22.47 17.00
C ALA A 137 5.01 -22.08 16.38
N TYR A 138 5.05 -21.67 15.12
CA TYR A 138 3.91 -21.41 14.25
C TYR A 138 4.03 -22.27 12.98
N SER A 139 2.98 -23.05 12.64
CA SER A 139 3.03 -24.01 11.52
C SER A 139 2.97 -23.35 10.13
N GLY A 140 2.65 -22.08 10.05
CA GLY A 140 2.32 -21.41 8.79
C GLY A 140 0.95 -21.80 8.24
N ARG A 141 0.73 -21.51 6.95
CA ARG A 141 -0.51 -21.86 6.22
C ARG A 141 -0.39 -23.27 5.59
N ASN A 142 0.07 -24.24 6.40
CA ASN A 142 0.21 -25.63 6.00
C ASN A 142 -0.72 -26.52 6.85
N ASP A 143 -1.45 -27.40 6.21
CA ASP A 143 -2.33 -28.40 6.85
C ASP A 143 -1.64 -29.76 7.02
N CYS A 144 -0.38 -29.86 6.64
CA CYS A 144 0.41 -31.07 6.80
C CYS A 144 1.04 -31.17 8.19
N LEU A 145 1.36 -32.42 8.60
CA LEU A 145 2.18 -32.66 9.78
C LEU A 145 3.65 -32.34 9.47
N LEU A 146 4.29 -31.63 10.37
CA LEU A 146 5.64 -31.10 10.26
C LEU A 146 6.63 -31.93 11.07
N ASP A 147 7.81 -32.16 10.53
CA ASP A 147 8.94 -32.68 11.29
C ASP A 147 9.54 -31.58 12.19
N PHE A 148 10.27 -32.00 13.22
CA PHE A 148 11.01 -31.09 14.09
C PHE A 148 12.39 -31.73 14.39
N ASN A 149 13.41 -31.16 13.78
CA ASN A 149 14.78 -31.60 13.91
C ASN A 149 15.65 -30.48 14.45
N VAL A 150 16.40 -30.74 15.50
CA VAL A 150 17.35 -29.80 16.08
C VAL A 150 18.74 -30.44 16.10
N THR A 151 19.75 -29.70 15.68
CA THR A 151 21.13 -30.12 15.61
C THR A 151 22.04 -29.09 16.29
N LEU A 152 22.91 -29.55 17.22
CA LEU A 152 23.94 -28.70 17.80
C LEU A 152 25.21 -28.83 16.96
N ASN A 153 25.72 -27.70 16.48
CA ASN A 153 26.88 -27.65 15.60
C ASN A 153 28.00 -26.77 16.20
N ALA A 154 29.24 -27.14 15.94
CA ALA A 154 30.41 -26.27 16.08
C ALA A 154 31.21 -26.31 14.77
N TYR A 155 31.91 -25.24 14.47
CA TYR A 155 32.62 -25.05 13.20
C TYR A 155 34.12 -24.81 13.44
N TYR A 156 34.97 -25.24 12.47
CA TYR A 156 36.31 -24.68 12.31
C TYR A 156 36.19 -23.30 11.69
N GLU A 157 36.28 -22.25 12.51
CA GLU A 157 35.97 -20.87 12.07
C GLU A 157 36.91 -20.39 10.95
N ASN A 158 38.18 -20.77 10.96
CA ASN A 158 39.12 -20.46 9.87
C ASN A 158 38.73 -21.18 8.55
N ALA A 159 38.30 -22.45 8.62
CA ALA A 159 37.84 -23.19 7.44
C ALA A 159 36.54 -22.60 6.87
N ARG A 160 35.59 -22.21 7.74
CA ARG A 160 34.35 -21.56 7.30
C ARG A 160 34.61 -20.19 6.67
N ARG A 161 35.50 -19.39 7.23
CA ARG A 161 35.91 -18.09 6.69
C ARG A 161 36.61 -18.27 5.35
N LEU A 162 37.53 -19.25 5.24
CA LEU A 162 38.18 -19.58 3.96
C LEU A 162 37.18 -20.06 2.91
N TYR A 163 36.18 -20.84 3.30
CA TYR A 163 35.13 -21.27 2.36
C TYR A 163 34.52 -20.09 1.62
N TYR A 164 34.10 -19.04 2.32
CA TYR A 164 33.52 -17.85 1.69
C TYR A 164 34.54 -17.07 0.86
N LYS A 165 35.80 -16.99 1.31
CA LYS A 165 36.88 -16.36 0.54
C LYS A 165 37.19 -17.09 -0.79
N ILE A 166 36.82 -18.36 -0.91
CA ILE A 166 36.93 -19.16 -2.15
C ILE A 166 35.62 -19.11 -2.92
N ALA A 167 34.49 -19.34 -2.27
CA ALA A 167 33.18 -19.50 -2.90
C ALA A 167 32.70 -18.23 -3.58
N VAL A 168 32.88 -17.04 -2.98
CA VAL A 168 32.40 -15.79 -3.54
C VAL A 168 33.15 -15.42 -4.84
N PRO A 169 34.49 -15.43 -4.91
CA PRO A 169 35.18 -15.21 -6.18
C PRO A 169 34.84 -16.29 -7.25
N TYR A 170 34.74 -17.57 -6.84
CA TYR A 170 34.27 -18.60 -7.76
C TYR A 170 32.87 -18.27 -8.33
N GLU A 171 31.94 -17.83 -7.49
CA GLU A 171 30.60 -17.45 -7.94
C GLU A 171 30.64 -16.26 -8.93
N VAL A 172 31.59 -15.31 -8.80
CA VAL A 172 31.78 -14.23 -9.78
C VAL A 172 32.08 -14.80 -11.17
N THR A 173 32.91 -15.85 -11.26
CA THR A 173 33.26 -16.45 -12.56
C THR A 173 32.05 -17.00 -13.32
N LEU A 174 31.00 -17.46 -12.59
CA LEU A 174 29.78 -18.00 -13.22
C LEU A 174 28.99 -16.98 -14.05
N TYR A 175 29.28 -15.69 -13.91
CA TYR A 175 28.59 -14.59 -14.61
C TYR A 175 29.45 -13.92 -15.69
N HIS A 176 30.70 -14.38 -15.87
CA HIS A 176 31.65 -13.94 -16.92
C HIS A 176 31.91 -15.04 -17.94
N GLU A 177 32.26 -14.68 -19.13
CA GLU A 177 32.61 -15.67 -20.17
C GLU A 177 33.98 -16.31 -19.86
N PRO A 178 34.13 -17.64 -20.09
CA PRO A 178 35.37 -18.38 -19.74
C PRO A 178 36.66 -17.86 -20.34
N TYR A 179 36.58 -17.03 -21.39
CA TYR A 179 37.75 -16.41 -22.03
C TYR A 179 38.02 -14.99 -21.55
N GLU A 180 37.18 -14.42 -20.74
CA GLU A 180 37.45 -13.09 -20.18
C GLU A 180 38.62 -13.14 -19.19
N LYS A 181 39.42 -12.08 -19.19
CA LYS A 181 40.60 -12.00 -18.33
C LYS A 181 40.23 -12.15 -16.83
N VAL A 182 39.14 -11.55 -16.41
CA VAL A 182 38.65 -11.60 -15.02
C VAL A 182 38.32 -13.03 -14.60
N TYR A 183 37.66 -13.80 -15.47
CA TYR A 183 37.35 -15.21 -15.25
C TYR A 183 38.63 -16.01 -15.00
N VAL A 184 39.56 -15.95 -15.97
CA VAL A 184 40.83 -16.73 -15.96
C VAL A 184 41.68 -16.36 -14.75
N ASP A 185 41.75 -15.09 -14.38
CA ASP A 185 42.57 -14.64 -13.25
C ASP A 185 42.01 -15.14 -11.96
N ILE A 186 40.70 -14.96 -11.73
CA ILE A 186 40.03 -15.45 -10.49
C ILE A 186 40.20 -16.96 -10.38
N GLU A 187 39.91 -17.72 -11.46
CA GLU A 187 40.09 -19.17 -11.49
C GLU A 187 41.49 -19.58 -11.05
N ASN A 188 42.52 -18.95 -11.60
CA ASN A 188 43.91 -19.25 -11.26
C ASN A 188 44.22 -19.03 -9.76
N TYR A 189 43.79 -17.92 -9.19
CA TYR A 189 44.02 -17.65 -7.76
C TYR A 189 43.25 -18.60 -6.84
N VAL A 190 42.00 -18.92 -7.20
CA VAL A 190 41.17 -19.83 -6.43
C VAL A 190 41.70 -21.27 -6.51
N VAL A 191 42.07 -21.73 -7.71
CA VAL A 191 42.75 -23.03 -7.90
C VAL A 191 44.05 -23.07 -7.13
N GLY A 192 44.85 -21.98 -7.15
CA GLY A 192 46.07 -21.87 -6.35
C GLY A 192 45.81 -22.07 -4.87
N ALA A 193 44.76 -21.50 -4.35
CA ALA A 193 44.38 -21.63 -2.93
C ALA A 193 43.98 -23.08 -2.58
N ILE A 194 43.09 -23.69 -3.38
CA ILE A 194 42.62 -25.05 -3.08
C ILE A 194 43.74 -26.10 -3.16
N ASN A 195 44.77 -25.83 -3.98
CA ASN A 195 45.94 -26.71 -4.07
C ASN A 195 46.82 -26.70 -2.80
N LEU A 196 46.66 -25.70 -1.92
CA LEU A 196 47.37 -25.61 -0.64
C LEU A 196 46.65 -26.37 0.47
N ILE A 197 45.38 -26.72 0.31
CA ILE A 197 44.53 -27.33 1.34
C ILE A 197 44.73 -28.85 1.36
N ASP A 198 45.11 -29.39 2.52
CA ASP A 198 45.26 -30.82 2.76
C ASP A 198 43.98 -31.47 3.22
N MET A 199 43.22 -32.03 2.30
CA MET A 199 41.93 -32.70 2.55
C MET A 199 42.05 -34.19 2.95
N ARG A 200 43.29 -34.73 3.18
CA ARG A 200 43.46 -36.15 3.49
C ARG A 200 42.81 -36.57 4.78
N VAL A 201 42.88 -35.72 5.82
CA VAL A 201 42.28 -35.98 7.15
C VAL A 201 41.67 -34.68 7.68
N PRO A 202 40.41 -34.38 7.28
CA PRO A 202 39.72 -33.20 7.73
C PRO A 202 39.68 -33.11 9.27
N GLY A 203 39.91 -31.88 9.80
CA GLY A 203 39.96 -31.61 11.22
C GLY A 203 41.30 -31.92 11.90
N SER A 204 42.27 -32.56 11.21
CA SER A 204 43.62 -32.73 11.75
C SER A 204 44.36 -31.38 11.83
N LYS A 205 45.47 -31.38 12.57
CA LYS A 205 46.34 -30.20 12.63
C LYS A 205 46.87 -29.83 11.26
N GLU A 206 47.28 -30.80 10.44
CA GLU A 206 47.78 -30.63 9.08
C GLU A 206 46.71 -29.97 8.20
N PHE A 207 45.43 -30.42 8.31
CA PHE A 207 44.31 -29.76 7.62
C PHE A 207 44.17 -28.31 8.05
N LEU A 208 44.10 -27.99 9.35
CA LEU A 208 43.92 -26.64 9.87
C LEU A 208 45.09 -25.71 9.51
N ASP A 209 46.33 -26.17 9.64
CA ASP A 209 47.51 -25.40 9.24
C ASP A 209 47.53 -25.11 7.71
N SER A 210 47.01 -26.06 6.91
CA SER A 210 46.86 -25.88 5.46
C SER A 210 45.76 -24.88 5.09
N VAL A 211 44.67 -24.85 5.85
CA VAL A 211 43.59 -23.87 5.73
C VAL A 211 44.13 -22.44 5.99
N ASP A 212 44.90 -22.26 7.07
CA ASP A 212 45.48 -20.95 7.38
C ASP A 212 46.52 -20.53 6.32
N THR A 213 47.27 -21.47 5.74
CA THR A 213 48.19 -21.22 4.61
C THR A 213 47.46 -20.76 3.36
N ALA A 214 46.38 -21.41 3.00
CA ALA A 214 45.55 -21.06 1.84
C ALA A 214 44.84 -19.70 2.05
N GLU A 215 44.40 -19.41 3.26
CA GLU A 215 43.81 -18.11 3.61
C GLU A 215 44.85 -17.00 3.46
N ALA A 216 46.04 -17.15 4.04
CA ALA A 216 47.13 -16.19 3.93
C ALA A 216 47.57 -15.96 2.45
N TYR A 217 47.54 -17.01 1.62
CA TYR A 217 47.79 -16.89 0.19
C TYR A 217 46.74 -15.99 -0.50
N LEU A 218 45.48 -16.24 -0.29
CA LEU A 218 44.39 -15.43 -0.90
C LEU A 218 44.45 -13.97 -0.38
N ASP A 219 44.63 -13.77 0.92
CA ASP A 219 44.72 -12.41 1.48
C ASP A 219 45.87 -11.61 0.90
N ARG A 220 47.04 -12.24 0.65
CA ARG A 220 48.21 -11.57 0.10
C ARG A 220 48.13 -11.39 -1.42
N GLU A 221 47.90 -12.49 -2.17
CA GLU A 221 48.05 -12.48 -3.62
C GLU A 221 46.76 -12.07 -4.34
N PHE A 222 45.61 -12.54 -3.91
CA PHE A 222 44.34 -12.22 -4.54
C PHE A 222 43.76 -10.91 -4.00
N TYR A 223 43.35 -10.87 -2.73
CA TYR A 223 42.68 -9.69 -2.16
C TYR A 223 43.64 -8.50 -2.00
N GLY A 224 44.91 -8.73 -1.67
CA GLY A 224 45.90 -7.67 -1.42
C GLY A 224 46.54 -7.10 -2.65
N LYS A 225 46.78 -7.89 -3.71
CA LYS A 225 47.48 -7.47 -4.93
C LYS A 225 46.62 -7.39 -6.17
N TYR A 226 45.80 -8.41 -6.44
CA TYR A 226 45.00 -8.49 -7.65
C TYR A 226 43.70 -7.71 -7.57
N CYS A 227 42.92 -7.89 -6.51
CA CYS A 227 41.66 -7.19 -6.33
C CYS A 227 41.85 -5.68 -6.21
N LYS A 228 41.13 -4.94 -7.05
CA LYS A 228 41.06 -3.47 -7.02
C LYS A 228 39.62 -3.05 -6.83
N LYS A 229 39.42 -2.02 -6.01
CA LYS A 229 38.08 -1.43 -5.93
C LYS A 229 37.69 -0.88 -7.29
N GLU A 230 36.61 -1.42 -7.83
CA GLU A 230 36.00 -0.90 -9.04
C GLU A 230 35.45 0.50 -8.79
N ASP A 231 35.34 1.32 -9.86
CA ASP A 231 34.67 2.64 -9.77
C ASP A 231 33.18 2.50 -9.57
N VAL A 232 32.62 1.31 -9.80
CA VAL A 232 31.20 0.98 -9.61
C VAL A 232 30.97 0.40 -8.22
N ASN A 233 29.99 0.93 -7.51
CA ASN A 233 29.65 0.48 -6.18
C ASN A 233 28.21 -0.07 -6.10
N ALA A 234 28.04 -1.15 -5.36
CA ALA A 234 26.75 -1.63 -4.87
C ALA A 234 26.58 -1.17 -3.43
N VAL A 235 25.65 -0.24 -3.21
CA VAL A 235 25.30 0.24 -1.87
C VAL A 235 24.29 -0.72 -1.28
N CYS A 236 24.78 -1.53 -0.32
CA CYS A 236 24.04 -2.62 0.29
C CYS A 236 23.30 -2.11 1.50
N ILE A 237 21.97 -2.26 1.50
CA ILE A 237 21.07 -1.85 2.57
C ILE A 237 20.36 -3.08 3.09
N GLY A 238 20.65 -3.48 4.33
CA GLY A 238 19.90 -4.54 4.99
C GLY A 238 18.46 -4.10 5.16
N HIS A 239 17.51 -4.91 4.71
CA HIS A 239 16.10 -4.56 4.66
C HIS A 239 15.22 -5.78 4.87
N THR A 240 14.03 -5.56 5.37
CA THR A 240 12.93 -6.50 5.30
C THR A 240 11.65 -5.75 5.00
N HIS A 241 10.99 -6.11 3.91
CA HIS A 241 9.61 -5.75 3.66
C HIS A 241 8.72 -6.71 4.44
N ILE A 242 7.73 -6.19 5.17
CA ILE A 242 6.76 -7.00 5.91
C ILE A 242 5.37 -6.52 5.51
N ASP A 243 4.63 -7.37 4.83
CA ASP A 243 3.22 -7.10 4.55
C ASP A 243 2.45 -7.09 5.86
N VAL A 244 1.76 -5.96 6.12
CA VAL A 244 0.95 -5.77 7.33
C VAL A 244 -0.19 -6.80 7.40
N ALA A 245 -0.70 -7.21 6.27
CA ALA A 245 -1.54 -8.38 6.07
C ALA A 245 -1.52 -8.76 4.59
N TRP A 246 -1.59 -10.03 4.26
CA TRP A 246 -1.64 -10.54 2.89
C TRP A 246 -2.11 -12.01 2.88
N LEU A 247 -1.18 -12.98 2.83
CA LEU A 247 -1.46 -14.41 3.00
C LEU A 247 -1.48 -14.81 4.49
N TRP A 248 -1.50 -13.84 5.37
CA TRP A 248 -1.62 -13.94 6.82
C TRP A 248 -2.33 -12.73 7.40
N THR A 249 -2.85 -12.88 8.60
CA THR A 249 -3.61 -11.83 9.30
C THR A 249 -2.68 -10.88 10.08
N LEU A 250 -3.26 -9.79 10.60
CA LEU A 250 -2.56 -8.85 11.50
C LEU A 250 -1.95 -9.55 12.74
N ALA A 251 -2.57 -10.62 13.22
CA ALA A 251 -2.05 -11.38 14.36
C ALA A 251 -0.69 -12.02 14.03
N GLN A 252 -0.57 -12.67 12.87
CA GLN A 252 0.69 -13.25 12.43
C GLN A 252 1.73 -12.18 12.09
N THR A 253 1.31 -11.00 11.64
CA THR A 253 2.25 -9.89 11.39
C THR A 253 2.94 -9.44 12.66
N ARG A 254 2.25 -9.41 13.79
CA ARG A 254 2.86 -9.13 15.09
C ARG A 254 3.99 -10.13 15.43
N GLU A 255 3.74 -11.42 15.21
CA GLU A 255 4.77 -12.47 15.36
C GLU A 255 5.92 -12.30 14.36
N LYS A 256 5.62 -11.97 13.09
CA LYS A 256 6.64 -11.74 12.04
C LYS A 256 7.55 -10.55 12.37
N VAL A 257 7.02 -9.50 12.98
CA VAL A 257 7.81 -8.36 13.47
C VAL A 257 8.77 -8.79 14.58
N LEU A 258 8.28 -9.51 15.60
CA LEU A 258 9.13 -10.04 16.68
C LEU A 258 10.24 -10.91 16.11
N ARG A 259 9.90 -11.85 15.24
CA ARG A 259 10.82 -12.77 14.59
C ARG A 259 11.89 -12.04 13.79
N SER A 260 11.48 -11.12 12.92
CA SER A 260 12.38 -10.43 12.00
C SER A 260 13.33 -9.49 12.74
N PHE A 261 12.79 -8.68 13.66
CA PHE A 261 13.59 -7.66 14.34
C PHE A 261 14.55 -8.27 15.36
N SER A 262 14.17 -9.33 16.06
CA SER A 262 15.10 -10.06 16.94
C SER A 262 16.24 -10.71 16.17
N THR A 263 15.97 -11.31 15.00
CA THR A 263 16.99 -11.88 14.11
C THR A 263 17.99 -10.80 13.64
N VAL A 264 17.49 -9.65 13.22
CA VAL A 264 18.33 -8.52 12.81
C VAL A 264 19.24 -8.05 13.95
N LEU A 265 18.70 -7.93 15.16
CA LEU A 265 19.48 -7.51 16.34
C LEU A 265 20.58 -8.52 16.68
N GLU A 266 20.29 -9.84 16.60
CA GLU A 266 21.33 -10.87 16.83
C GLU A 266 22.43 -10.83 15.77
N LEU A 267 22.07 -10.64 14.50
CA LEU A 267 23.06 -10.45 13.44
C LEU A 267 23.87 -9.15 13.64
N MET A 268 23.28 -8.08 14.16
CA MET A 268 24.02 -6.86 14.49
C MET A 268 25.06 -7.07 15.58
N LYS A 269 24.82 -7.95 16.56
CA LYS A 269 25.80 -8.30 17.59
C LYS A 269 27.03 -8.98 16.99
N LYS A 270 26.85 -9.81 15.97
CA LYS A 270 27.92 -10.58 15.29
C LYS A 270 28.67 -9.78 14.23
N TYR A 271 27.98 -8.89 13.50
CA TYR A 271 28.53 -8.12 12.38
C TYR A 271 28.48 -6.63 12.67
N PRO A 272 29.58 -6.04 13.21
CA PRO A 272 29.60 -4.64 13.66
C PRO A 272 29.34 -3.61 12.56
N GLU A 273 29.63 -3.94 11.30
CA GLU A 273 29.39 -3.04 10.17
C GLU A 273 27.95 -3.14 9.62
N TYR A 274 27.19 -4.15 10.03
CA TYR A 274 25.85 -4.38 9.53
C TYR A 274 24.92 -3.22 9.88
N LYS A 275 24.24 -2.70 8.86
CA LYS A 275 23.20 -1.68 8.95
C LYS A 275 21.89 -2.20 8.38
N PHE A 276 20.82 -1.79 8.99
CA PHE A 276 19.48 -2.24 8.64
C PHE A 276 18.51 -1.07 8.55
N MET A 277 17.51 -1.18 7.69
CA MET A 277 16.44 -0.20 7.49
C MET A 277 15.10 -0.91 7.51
N SER A 278 14.10 -0.32 8.17
CA SER A 278 12.70 -0.75 8.09
C SER A 278 11.77 0.45 8.06
N SER A 279 10.74 0.36 7.23
CA SER A 279 9.66 1.32 7.06
C SER A 279 8.46 0.99 7.97
N GLN A 280 7.33 1.70 7.78
CA GLN A 280 6.01 1.45 8.37
C GLN A 280 5.95 1.61 9.89
N ALA A 281 5.52 2.78 10.35
CA ALA A 281 5.38 3.11 11.78
C ALA A 281 4.51 2.08 12.54
N GLN A 282 3.50 1.52 11.87
CA GLN A 282 2.62 0.50 12.44
C GLN A 282 3.37 -0.76 12.93
N LEU A 283 4.43 -1.19 12.22
CA LEU A 283 5.22 -2.35 12.63
C LEU A 283 5.96 -2.08 13.95
N TYR A 284 6.51 -0.88 14.11
CA TYR A 284 7.15 -0.46 15.37
C TYR A 284 6.15 -0.31 16.51
N LYS A 285 4.91 0.10 16.22
CA LYS A 285 3.82 0.11 17.21
C LYS A 285 3.52 -1.31 17.66
N PHE A 286 3.39 -2.26 16.73
CA PHE A 286 3.21 -3.68 17.07
C PHE A 286 4.36 -4.19 17.94
N LEU A 287 5.61 -3.92 17.57
CA LEU A 287 6.77 -4.32 18.38
C LEU A 287 6.73 -3.74 19.80
N LYS A 288 6.38 -2.46 19.93
CA LYS A 288 6.27 -1.77 21.23
C LYS A 288 5.22 -2.40 22.13
N GLU A 289 4.11 -2.87 21.54
CA GLU A 289 3.02 -3.55 22.25
C GLU A 289 3.36 -5.00 22.62
N GLU A 290 4.05 -5.74 21.73
CA GLU A 290 4.38 -7.15 21.90
C GLU A 290 5.61 -7.38 22.79
N SER A 291 6.66 -6.57 22.63
CA SER A 291 7.91 -6.69 23.37
C SER A 291 8.57 -5.32 23.59
N PRO A 292 8.22 -4.62 24.68
CA PRO A 292 8.83 -3.33 25.03
C PRO A 292 10.36 -3.42 25.19
N GLU A 293 10.90 -4.57 25.61
CA GLU A 293 12.32 -4.80 25.77
C GLU A 293 13.03 -4.82 24.41
N LEU A 294 12.52 -5.60 23.45
CA LEU A 294 13.04 -5.65 22.09
C LEU A 294 12.92 -4.29 21.38
N TYR A 295 11.81 -3.59 21.63
CA TYR A 295 11.62 -2.22 21.13
C TYR A 295 12.69 -1.26 21.67
N ALA A 296 13.07 -1.39 22.94
CA ALA A 296 14.16 -0.58 23.53
C ALA A 296 15.52 -0.90 22.89
N GLU A 297 15.80 -2.18 22.57
CA GLU A 297 17.01 -2.56 21.84
C GLU A 297 17.05 -1.94 20.44
N VAL A 298 15.93 -1.95 19.71
CA VAL A 298 15.81 -1.27 18.40
C VAL A 298 16.08 0.23 18.54
N LYS A 299 15.52 0.92 19.54
CA LYS A 299 15.78 2.35 19.80
C LYS A 299 17.27 2.61 20.05
N GLU A 300 17.96 1.73 20.76
CA GLU A 300 19.39 1.85 20.96
C GLU A 300 20.18 1.67 19.65
N MET A 301 19.80 0.72 18.78
CA MET A 301 20.44 0.57 17.47
C MET A 301 20.21 1.78 16.55
N VAL A 302 19.04 2.42 16.63
CA VAL A 302 18.79 3.71 15.95
C VAL A 302 19.73 4.79 16.48
N ARG A 303 19.84 4.91 17.80
CA ARG A 303 20.74 5.89 18.45
C ARG A 303 22.22 5.66 18.09
N LEU A 304 22.65 4.42 17.95
CA LEU A 304 24.01 4.04 17.56
C LEU A 304 24.28 4.19 16.05
N GLY A 305 23.29 4.57 15.23
CA GLY A 305 23.43 4.70 13.77
C GLY A 305 23.64 3.36 13.08
N ARG A 306 23.00 2.31 13.58
CA ARG A 306 23.01 0.94 13.03
C ARG A 306 21.66 0.54 12.42
N TRP A 307 20.58 1.20 12.84
CA TRP A 307 19.22 0.98 12.37
C TRP A 307 18.63 2.29 11.84
N GLU A 308 18.14 2.30 10.62
CA GLU A 308 17.48 3.43 9.99
C GLU A 308 15.97 3.25 10.05
N VAL A 309 15.25 4.19 10.64
CA VAL A 309 13.80 4.30 10.54
C VAL A 309 13.47 5.31 9.45
N GLU A 310 12.91 4.85 8.34
CA GLU A 310 12.59 5.65 7.16
C GLU A 310 11.30 5.13 6.51
N GLY A 311 10.70 5.86 5.57
CA GLY A 311 9.53 5.41 4.81
C GLY A 311 8.34 6.35 4.92
N ALA A 312 8.35 7.28 5.86
CA ALA A 312 7.43 8.40 6.07
C ALA A 312 5.97 8.03 6.41
N MET A 313 5.39 6.97 5.87
CA MET A 313 3.97 6.61 6.06
C MET A 313 3.72 5.74 7.29
N TRP A 314 2.47 5.72 7.74
CA TRP A 314 1.97 4.85 8.79
C TRP A 314 2.09 3.38 8.41
N VAL A 315 1.60 3.03 7.22
CA VAL A 315 1.85 1.76 6.51
C VAL A 315 2.28 2.07 5.09
N GLU A 316 2.80 1.11 4.35
CA GLU A 316 3.04 1.23 2.90
C GLU A 316 1.70 1.18 2.17
N ALA A 317 1.01 2.34 2.13
CA ALA A 317 -0.36 2.46 1.67
C ALA A 317 -0.50 2.41 0.15
N ASP A 318 -1.63 1.88 -0.33
CA ASP A 318 -2.05 2.03 -1.72
C ASP A 318 -2.22 3.52 -2.07
N CYS A 319 -1.55 3.96 -3.14
CA CYS A 319 -1.51 5.35 -3.57
C CYS A 319 -2.52 5.71 -4.67
N ASN A 320 -3.30 4.73 -5.14
CA ASN A 320 -4.36 4.93 -6.12
C ASN A 320 -5.74 5.07 -5.47
N LEU A 321 -6.05 4.20 -4.50
CA LEU A 321 -7.39 4.06 -3.90
C LEU A 321 -7.61 4.94 -2.67
N SER A 322 -6.56 5.21 -1.89
CA SER A 322 -6.61 6.09 -0.72
C SER A 322 -6.92 7.53 -1.12
N SER A 323 -7.76 8.23 -0.33
CA SER A 323 -8.10 9.64 -0.58
C SER A 323 -6.88 10.57 -0.41
N GLY A 324 -6.99 11.81 -0.89
CA GLY A 324 -5.95 12.81 -0.70
C GLY A 324 -5.64 13.08 0.76
N GLU A 325 -6.69 13.26 1.57
CA GLU A 325 -6.55 13.45 3.02
C GLU A 325 -5.96 12.22 3.70
N SER A 326 -6.34 11.01 3.30
CA SER A 326 -5.73 9.78 3.82
C SER A 326 -4.22 9.72 3.56
N LEU A 327 -3.77 10.05 2.34
CA LEU A 327 -2.33 10.08 2.03
C LEU A 327 -1.57 11.13 2.86
N VAL A 328 -2.18 12.28 3.12
CA VAL A 328 -1.62 13.28 4.04
C VAL A 328 -1.49 12.68 5.45
N ARG A 329 -2.53 12.01 5.95
CA ARG A 329 -2.53 11.41 7.29
C ARG A 329 -1.61 10.20 7.42
N GLN A 330 -1.43 9.41 6.36
CA GLN A 330 -0.41 8.37 6.32
C GLN A 330 0.97 8.94 6.67
N ILE A 331 1.31 10.09 6.06
CA ILE A 331 2.60 10.75 6.30
C ILE A 331 2.61 11.48 7.65
N LEU A 332 1.53 12.15 8.01
CA LEU A 332 1.41 12.87 9.29
C LEU A 332 1.61 11.92 10.47
N TYR A 333 0.90 10.78 10.48
CA TYR A 333 0.97 9.79 11.56
C TYR A 333 2.31 9.05 11.56
N GLY A 334 2.80 8.63 10.39
CA GLY A 334 4.07 7.95 10.26
C GLY A 334 5.26 8.81 10.72
N LYS A 335 5.38 10.02 10.20
CA LYS A 335 6.45 10.94 10.59
C LYS A 335 6.34 11.39 12.04
N SER A 336 5.13 11.62 12.55
CA SER A 336 4.92 11.98 13.96
C SER A 336 5.38 10.86 14.88
N PHE A 337 5.04 9.60 14.54
CA PHE A 337 5.51 8.43 15.29
C PHE A 337 7.04 8.34 15.30
N PHE A 338 7.68 8.42 14.16
CA PHE A 338 9.14 8.34 14.05
C PHE A 338 9.85 9.50 14.79
N LYS A 339 9.29 10.70 14.69
CA LYS A 339 9.84 11.87 15.41
C LYS A 339 9.69 11.74 16.92
N ASN A 340 8.52 11.31 17.40
CA ASN A 340 8.24 11.21 18.83
C ASN A 340 8.99 10.04 19.48
N GLU A 341 9.07 8.90 18.80
CA GLU A 341 9.65 7.68 19.36
C GLU A 341 11.18 7.59 19.15
N PHE A 342 11.70 8.06 18.02
CA PHE A 342 13.11 7.90 17.63
C PHE A 342 13.85 9.22 17.42
N GLY A 343 13.16 10.35 17.42
CA GLY A 343 13.76 11.67 17.12
C GLY A 343 14.09 11.86 15.62
N VAL A 344 13.54 11.02 14.73
CA VAL A 344 13.85 11.01 13.30
C VAL A 344 12.78 11.74 12.52
N ASP A 345 13.19 12.69 11.67
CA ASP A 345 12.34 13.35 10.67
C ASP A 345 12.57 12.68 9.29
N SER A 346 11.74 11.70 8.97
CA SER A 346 11.81 10.93 7.72
C SER A 346 11.73 11.83 6.48
N LYS A 347 12.58 11.58 5.49
CA LYS A 347 12.71 12.36 4.24
C LYS A 347 12.48 11.53 2.98
N VAL A 348 12.28 10.24 3.11
CA VAL A 348 12.09 9.32 2.00
C VAL A 348 10.70 8.69 2.10
N LEU A 349 9.94 8.72 1.02
CA LEU A 349 8.81 7.81 0.86
C LEU A 349 9.35 6.49 0.29
N TRP A 350 9.16 5.41 1.04
CA TRP A 350 9.64 4.08 0.71
C TRP A 350 8.48 3.13 0.48
N LEU A 351 8.18 2.82 -0.79
CA LEU A 351 7.07 1.97 -1.20
C LEU A 351 7.54 0.94 -2.24
N PRO A 352 8.23 -0.11 -1.82
CA PRO A 352 8.86 -1.07 -2.76
C PRO A 352 7.84 -1.85 -3.58
N ASP A 353 6.66 -2.16 -3.01
CA ASP A 353 5.69 -3.12 -3.58
C ASP A 353 4.31 -2.55 -3.92
N VAL A 354 4.08 -1.24 -3.81
CA VAL A 354 2.77 -0.61 -4.07
C VAL A 354 2.44 -0.54 -5.56
N PHE A 355 1.16 -0.74 -5.93
CA PHE A 355 0.68 -1.05 -7.29
C PHE A 355 0.41 0.18 -8.16
N GLY A 356 1.35 1.11 -8.20
CA GLY A 356 1.27 2.35 -8.97
C GLY A 356 0.99 3.58 -8.10
N TYR A 357 1.25 4.79 -8.65
CA TYR A 357 1.32 6.01 -7.86
C TYR A 357 0.63 7.16 -8.57
N SER A 358 -0.30 7.81 -7.83
CA SER A 358 -1.05 8.96 -8.30
C SER A 358 -0.16 10.16 -8.63
N ALA A 359 -0.51 10.88 -9.67
CA ALA A 359 0.16 12.11 -10.07
C ALA A 359 0.00 13.28 -9.06
N ALA A 360 -0.82 13.15 -8.04
CA ALA A 360 -0.93 14.11 -6.94
C ALA A 360 0.15 13.94 -5.87
N LEU A 361 0.77 12.76 -5.80
CA LEU A 361 1.69 12.39 -4.72
C LEU A 361 2.92 13.30 -4.60
N PRO A 362 3.57 13.78 -5.67
CA PRO A 362 4.73 14.68 -5.56
C PRO A 362 4.47 15.94 -4.72
N GLN A 363 3.31 16.59 -4.88
CA GLN A 363 2.94 17.76 -4.08
C GLN A 363 2.70 17.39 -2.61
N ILE A 364 1.97 16.29 -2.36
CA ILE A 364 1.69 15.80 -1.01
C ILE A 364 3.02 15.54 -0.28
N LEU A 365 3.96 14.88 -0.92
CA LEU A 365 5.27 14.58 -0.34
C LEU A 365 6.07 15.85 -0.02
N ARG A 366 6.21 16.74 -1.00
CA ARG A 366 7.00 17.98 -0.82
C ARG A 366 6.44 18.87 0.28
N LYS A 367 5.11 19.03 0.31
CA LYS A 367 4.42 19.82 1.36
C LYS A 367 4.36 19.09 2.72
N SER A 368 4.75 17.80 2.77
CA SER A 368 4.95 17.04 4.01
C SER A 368 6.42 16.91 4.41
N GLY A 369 7.31 17.67 3.77
CA GLY A 369 8.75 17.66 4.06
C GLY A 369 9.47 16.37 3.67
N VAL A 370 8.88 15.58 2.74
CA VAL A 370 9.50 14.41 2.10
C VAL A 370 9.99 14.84 0.72
N ASP A 371 11.24 14.56 0.39
CA ASP A 371 11.89 15.08 -0.82
C ASP A 371 12.50 13.99 -1.71
N LYS A 372 12.27 12.72 -1.35
CA LYS A 372 12.76 11.55 -2.08
C LYS A 372 11.68 10.47 -2.13
N PHE A 373 11.57 9.79 -3.26
CA PHE A 373 10.67 8.68 -3.47
C PHE A 373 11.41 7.44 -3.99
N VAL A 374 11.11 6.27 -3.44
CA VAL A 374 11.75 5.00 -3.80
C VAL A 374 10.72 3.92 -4.00
N THR A 375 10.84 3.17 -5.11
CA THR A 375 10.03 1.98 -5.40
C THR A 375 10.79 0.97 -6.26
N SER A 376 10.26 -0.24 -6.39
CA SER A 376 10.69 -1.25 -7.38
C SER A 376 9.53 -1.68 -8.29
N LYS A 377 8.28 -1.52 -7.85
CA LYS A 377 7.10 -2.18 -8.45
C LYS A 377 6.83 -1.80 -9.91
N ILE A 378 7.12 -0.56 -10.31
CA ILE A 378 6.97 -0.15 -11.73
C ILE A 378 7.88 -0.98 -12.67
N GLY A 379 8.94 -1.56 -12.14
CA GLY A 379 9.80 -2.52 -12.87
C GLY A 379 9.11 -3.86 -13.24
N TRP A 380 7.88 -4.08 -12.75
CA TRP A 380 7.05 -5.27 -13.04
C TRP A 380 6.08 -5.05 -14.21
N SER A 381 6.05 -3.85 -14.80
CA SER A 381 5.18 -3.56 -15.95
C SER A 381 5.36 -4.58 -17.09
N GLU A 382 4.23 -5.07 -17.62
CA GLU A 382 4.19 -6.19 -18.58
C GLU A 382 4.64 -5.80 -19.98
N THR A 383 4.28 -4.61 -20.43
CA THR A 383 4.43 -4.17 -21.83
C THR A 383 5.61 -3.24 -21.98
N ASP A 384 5.66 -2.16 -21.20
CA ASP A 384 6.63 -1.09 -21.34
C ASP A 384 7.61 -1.04 -20.18
N LYS A 385 8.89 -1.07 -20.50
CA LYS A 385 9.93 -0.85 -19.49
C LYS A 385 10.08 0.66 -19.24
N MET A 386 9.90 1.09 -18.00
CA MET A 386 10.19 2.46 -17.59
C MET A 386 11.62 2.85 -18.01
N PRO A 387 11.81 3.97 -18.75
CA PRO A 387 13.11 4.33 -19.30
C PRO A 387 14.06 4.97 -18.28
N TYR A 388 13.63 5.20 -17.06
CA TYR A 388 14.37 5.91 -16.01
C TYR A 388 14.35 5.14 -14.69
N ASP A 389 15.53 5.02 -14.06
CA ASP A 389 15.68 4.49 -12.70
C ASP A 389 16.08 5.61 -11.71
N THR A 390 16.62 6.74 -12.23
CA THR A 390 16.96 7.94 -11.47
C THR A 390 16.48 9.17 -12.23
N PHE A 391 15.50 9.89 -11.69
CA PHE A 391 14.85 11.02 -12.37
C PHE A 391 14.11 11.95 -11.40
N PHE A 392 13.60 13.08 -11.91
CA PHE A 392 12.64 13.90 -11.19
C PHE A 392 11.22 13.55 -11.63
N TRP A 393 10.35 13.19 -10.68
CA TRP A 393 8.95 12.90 -10.91
C TRP A 393 8.10 14.14 -10.64
N LYS A 394 7.38 14.62 -11.67
CA LYS A 394 6.57 15.83 -11.63
C LYS A 394 5.08 15.51 -11.53
N GLY A 395 4.42 16.08 -10.52
CA GLY A 395 2.98 15.96 -10.28
C GLY A 395 2.11 16.89 -11.13
N ILE A 396 0.79 16.81 -10.88
CA ILE A 396 -0.24 17.59 -11.59
C ILE A 396 -0.10 19.10 -11.41
N ASP A 397 0.40 19.56 -10.27
CA ASP A 397 0.63 20.96 -9.92
C ASP A 397 1.98 21.51 -10.41
N GLY A 398 2.81 20.64 -10.99
CA GLY A 398 4.16 20.95 -11.45
C GLY A 398 5.26 20.79 -10.40
N THR A 399 4.93 20.42 -9.17
CA THR A 399 5.90 20.07 -8.13
C THR A 399 6.68 18.82 -8.54
N ASP A 400 8.00 18.83 -8.35
CA ASP A 400 8.87 17.69 -8.62
C ASP A 400 9.44 17.07 -7.33
N ILE A 401 9.75 15.76 -7.41
CA ILE A 401 10.39 14.99 -6.36
C ILE A 401 11.48 14.09 -6.94
N PHE A 402 12.64 14.02 -6.26
CA PHE A 402 13.68 13.08 -6.65
C PHE A 402 13.20 11.64 -6.48
N THR A 403 13.34 10.83 -7.53
CA THR A 403 12.84 9.46 -7.59
C THR A 403 13.95 8.49 -7.97
N TYR A 404 14.01 7.38 -7.25
CA TYR A 404 14.92 6.27 -7.49
C TYR A 404 14.18 4.94 -7.56
N PHE A 405 14.39 4.18 -8.63
CA PHE A 405 13.88 2.82 -8.77
C PHE A 405 14.96 1.81 -8.45
N MET A 406 14.63 0.85 -7.59
CA MET A 406 15.50 -0.29 -7.28
C MET A 406 15.64 -1.17 -8.53
N THR A 407 16.87 -1.63 -8.79
CA THR A 407 17.19 -2.36 -10.03
C THR A 407 17.75 -3.76 -9.79
N ALA A 408 17.77 -4.24 -8.54
CA ALA A 408 18.26 -5.58 -8.24
C ALA A 408 17.50 -6.65 -9.04
N GLN A 409 18.23 -7.51 -9.73
CA GLN A 409 17.72 -8.64 -10.51
C GLN A 409 18.82 -9.68 -10.71
N ASP A 410 18.43 -10.91 -11.08
CA ASP A 410 19.40 -11.97 -11.40
C ASP A 410 20.14 -11.70 -12.71
N LYS A 411 21.46 -11.85 -12.68
CA LYS A 411 22.30 -11.94 -13.86
C LYS A 411 22.30 -13.39 -14.37
N VAL A 412 22.06 -13.56 -15.65
CA VAL A 412 22.20 -14.88 -16.31
C VAL A 412 23.17 -14.77 -17.47
N ARG A 413 24.28 -15.55 -17.38
CA ARG A 413 25.30 -15.59 -18.43
C ARG A 413 24.66 -15.95 -19.78
N GLY A 414 24.96 -15.16 -20.82
CA GLY A 414 24.48 -15.41 -22.19
C GLY A 414 22.97 -15.24 -22.42
N LYS A 415 22.21 -14.70 -21.46
CA LYS A 415 20.77 -14.45 -21.60
C LYS A 415 20.43 -12.97 -21.32
N LYS A 416 19.32 -12.51 -21.88
CA LYS A 416 18.75 -11.23 -21.48
C LYS A 416 18.37 -11.28 -20.00
N PRO A 417 18.53 -10.17 -19.26
CA PRO A 417 18.09 -10.08 -17.87
C PRO A 417 16.61 -10.44 -17.72
N ALA A 418 16.21 -10.92 -16.53
CA ALA A 418 14.83 -11.06 -16.16
C ALA A 418 14.09 -9.71 -16.29
N THR A 419 12.81 -9.75 -16.60
CA THR A 419 12.00 -8.52 -16.69
C THR A 419 11.78 -7.90 -15.32
N ASN A 420 11.56 -8.72 -14.28
CA ASN A 420 11.19 -8.26 -12.96
C ASN A 420 12.43 -7.92 -12.11
N VAL A 421 12.32 -6.86 -11.34
CA VAL A 421 13.27 -6.47 -10.30
C VAL A 421 12.80 -6.99 -8.94
N THR A 422 13.70 -7.00 -7.94
CA THR A 422 13.36 -7.37 -6.57
C THR A 422 13.82 -6.32 -5.56
N TYR A 423 13.05 -6.15 -4.50
CA TYR A 423 13.42 -5.43 -3.28
C TYR A 423 13.88 -6.40 -2.17
N ASN A 424 13.74 -7.71 -2.40
CA ASN A 424 14.20 -8.80 -1.53
C ASN A 424 15.48 -9.43 -2.11
N ALA A 425 16.50 -8.60 -2.36
CA ALA A 425 17.72 -9.06 -2.98
C ALA A 425 18.55 -9.95 -2.04
N LYS A 426 19.41 -10.77 -2.65
CA LYS A 426 20.49 -11.52 -2.00
C LYS A 426 21.81 -10.80 -2.21
N LEU A 427 22.62 -10.75 -1.17
CA LEU A 427 23.92 -10.11 -1.29
C LEU A 427 24.94 -11.08 -1.89
N ASN A 428 24.84 -11.29 -3.20
CA ASN A 428 25.68 -12.20 -3.97
C ASN A 428 26.13 -11.59 -5.31
N PRO A 429 27.16 -12.13 -5.97
CA PRO A 429 27.64 -11.63 -7.26
C PRO A 429 26.55 -11.54 -8.33
N CYS A 430 25.62 -12.50 -8.37
CA CYS A 430 24.50 -12.54 -9.32
C CYS A 430 23.71 -11.23 -9.33
N GLN A 431 23.22 -10.84 -8.16
CA GLN A 431 22.32 -9.69 -8.08
C GLN A 431 23.03 -8.34 -7.99
N LEU A 432 24.29 -8.31 -7.53
CA LEU A 432 25.11 -7.10 -7.62
C LEU A 432 25.41 -6.74 -9.10
N ILE A 433 25.84 -7.72 -9.90
CA ILE A 433 26.09 -7.53 -11.34
C ILE A 433 24.78 -7.22 -12.06
N GLY A 434 23.73 -8.02 -11.82
CA GLY A 434 22.42 -7.87 -12.46
C GLY A 434 21.78 -6.52 -12.19
N GLY A 435 21.86 -6.03 -10.95
CA GLY A 435 21.34 -4.73 -10.53
C GLY A 435 22.03 -3.56 -11.24
N TYR A 436 23.36 -3.61 -11.38
CA TYR A 436 24.08 -2.58 -12.11
C TYR A 436 23.85 -2.69 -13.63
N ASP A 437 23.78 -3.90 -14.19
CA ASP A 437 23.49 -4.10 -15.62
C ASP A 437 22.15 -3.48 -16.01
N ARG A 438 21.13 -3.64 -15.16
CA ARG A 438 19.80 -3.09 -15.39
C ARG A 438 19.76 -1.57 -15.26
N TYR A 439 20.53 -0.98 -14.35
CA TYR A 439 20.51 0.46 -14.07
C TYR A 439 20.80 1.28 -15.33
N GLN A 440 19.95 2.27 -15.65
CA GLN A 440 19.95 2.96 -16.93
C GLN A 440 20.72 4.28 -16.91
N GLN A 441 20.68 5.07 -15.85
CA GLN A 441 21.28 6.41 -15.79
C GLN A 441 22.76 6.37 -15.39
N LYS A 442 23.57 5.52 -16.07
CA LYS A 442 25.01 5.36 -15.80
C LYS A 442 25.86 6.59 -16.10
N ASP A 443 25.33 7.53 -16.88
CA ASP A 443 25.94 8.84 -17.13
C ASP A 443 25.71 9.86 -16.01
N ILE A 444 24.79 9.57 -15.10
CA ILE A 444 24.52 10.40 -13.91
C ILE A 444 25.22 9.82 -12.69
N ASN A 445 25.20 8.49 -12.56
CA ASN A 445 25.59 7.81 -11.35
C ASN A 445 26.22 6.43 -11.64
N ASN A 446 27.25 6.07 -10.89
CA ASN A 446 27.97 4.80 -10.93
C ASN A 446 27.73 3.93 -9.68
N GLU A 447 26.68 4.22 -8.92
CA GLU A 447 26.32 3.45 -7.72
C GLU A 447 24.90 2.91 -7.87
N VAL A 448 24.65 1.70 -7.40
CA VAL A 448 23.32 1.11 -7.34
C VAL A 448 22.96 0.68 -5.92
N MET A 449 21.71 0.87 -5.55
CA MET A 449 21.18 0.40 -4.27
C MET A 449 20.76 -1.07 -4.40
N ILE A 450 21.24 -1.90 -3.49
CA ILE A 450 20.86 -3.30 -3.33
C ILE A 450 20.26 -3.48 -1.95
N THR A 451 18.94 -3.56 -1.91
CA THR A 451 18.19 -3.86 -0.70
C THR A 451 18.16 -5.38 -0.51
N PHE A 452 18.91 -5.87 0.48
CA PHE A 452 19.08 -7.32 0.67
C PHE A 452 18.43 -7.80 1.96
N GLY A 453 17.85 -8.98 1.88
CA GLY A 453 17.14 -9.64 2.97
C GLY A 453 15.82 -10.22 2.49
N TYR A 454 15.34 -11.25 3.16
CA TYR A 454 14.03 -11.84 2.90
C TYR A 454 12.94 -10.87 3.35
N GLY A 455 11.87 -10.78 2.57
CA GLY A 455 10.75 -9.88 2.77
C GLY A 455 9.42 -10.55 2.46
N ASP A 456 8.39 -9.75 2.25
CA ASP A 456 6.98 -10.08 2.22
C ASP A 456 6.53 -10.63 3.59
N GLY A 457 6.95 -11.83 3.97
CA GLY A 457 6.75 -12.42 5.30
C GLY A 457 7.76 -12.00 6.37
N GLY A 458 8.65 -11.07 6.08
CA GLY A 458 9.71 -10.66 6.99
C GLY A 458 10.93 -11.60 6.94
N GLY A 459 11.70 -11.65 8.03
CA GLY A 459 12.94 -12.41 8.16
C GLY A 459 14.18 -11.54 8.03
N GLY A 460 14.28 -10.78 6.95
CA GLY A 460 15.43 -9.89 6.69
C GLY A 460 16.68 -10.62 6.19
N PRO A 461 17.85 -9.98 6.28
CA PRO A 461 19.13 -10.57 5.90
C PRO A 461 19.45 -11.85 6.65
N ILE A 462 20.05 -12.80 5.95
CA ILE A 462 20.58 -14.01 6.55
C ILE A 462 22.10 -13.89 6.79
N ARG A 463 22.63 -14.73 7.66
CA ARG A 463 24.07 -14.79 7.93
C ARG A 463 24.91 -14.87 6.66
N LYS A 464 24.52 -15.70 5.69
CA LYS A 464 25.22 -15.89 4.42
C LYS A 464 25.42 -14.54 3.68
N ASP A 465 24.44 -13.65 3.68
CA ASP A 465 24.55 -12.34 3.04
C ASP A 465 25.69 -11.52 3.66
N LEU A 466 25.82 -11.55 4.98
CA LEU A 466 26.86 -10.81 5.71
C LEU A 466 28.25 -11.42 5.54
N GLU A 467 28.37 -12.74 5.46
CA GLU A 467 29.60 -13.42 5.08
C GLU A 467 30.04 -13.09 3.65
N TYR A 468 29.07 -13.01 2.71
CA TYR A 468 29.34 -12.56 1.34
C TYR A 468 29.77 -11.10 1.31
N TYR A 469 29.11 -10.23 2.08
CA TYR A 469 29.53 -8.83 2.22
C TYR A 469 30.98 -8.69 2.67
N ASP A 470 31.42 -9.47 3.66
CA ASP A 470 32.79 -9.41 4.19
C ASP A 470 33.87 -9.73 3.14
N VAL A 471 33.50 -10.51 2.12
CA VAL A 471 34.36 -10.79 0.96
C VAL A 471 34.22 -9.70 -0.11
N LEU A 472 32.98 -9.37 -0.51
CA LEU A 472 32.69 -8.43 -1.61
C LEU A 472 33.16 -7.00 -1.32
N LYS A 473 33.14 -6.55 -0.06
CA LYS A 473 33.66 -5.22 0.34
C LYS A 473 35.16 -5.04 0.10
N LYS A 474 35.91 -6.14 -0.09
CA LYS A 474 37.35 -6.12 -0.42
C LYS A 474 37.62 -5.67 -1.86
N GLY A 475 36.57 -5.62 -2.72
CA GLY A 475 36.68 -5.18 -4.11
C GLY A 475 37.09 -6.31 -5.04
N VAL A 476 36.35 -7.43 -5.02
CA VAL A 476 36.57 -8.54 -5.98
C VAL A 476 36.36 -8.02 -7.41
N SER A 477 37.34 -8.22 -8.28
CA SER A 477 37.26 -7.77 -9.68
C SER A 477 36.12 -8.47 -10.42
N GLY A 478 35.44 -7.74 -11.32
CA GLY A 478 34.30 -8.27 -12.10
C GLY A 478 32.91 -8.18 -11.45
N VAL A 479 32.84 -7.61 -10.23
CA VAL A 479 31.58 -7.35 -9.54
C VAL A 479 31.61 -5.96 -8.89
N PRO A 480 30.48 -5.19 -8.86
CA PRO A 480 30.44 -3.92 -8.14
C PRO A 480 30.93 -4.06 -6.71
N CYS A 481 31.74 -3.09 -6.24
CA CYS A 481 32.28 -3.10 -4.88
C CYS A 481 31.14 -2.89 -3.86
N ALA A 482 30.94 -3.83 -2.94
CA ALA A 482 29.91 -3.75 -1.92
C ALA A 482 30.25 -2.72 -0.83
N LYS A 483 29.29 -1.85 -0.48
CA LYS A 483 29.40 -0.87 0.61
C LYS A 483 28.14 -0.90 1.45
N MET A 484 28.26 -1.12 2.75
CA MET A 484 27.15 -1.04 3.69
C MET A 484 26.85 0.41 4.04
N GLU A 485 25.63 0.88 3.78
CA GLU A 485 25.23 2.26 4.01
C GLU A 485 23.74 2.36 4.35
N PHE A 486 23.25 3.51 4.77
CA PHE A 486 21.83 3.81 4.91
C PHE A 486 21.22 4.32 3.61
N ALA A 487 19.93 4.01 3.40
CA ALA A 487 19.16 4.42 2.22
C ALA A 487 19.11 5.96 2.10
N GLY A 488 18.83 6.66 3.17
CA GLY A 488 18.78 8.13 3.18
C GLY A 488 20.09 8.78 2.76
N SER A 489 21.22 8.26 3.23
CA SER A 489 22.56 8.77 2.86
C SER A 489 22.88 8.56 1.38
N PHE A 490 22.60 7.37 0.86
CA PHE A 490 22.75 7.04 -0.56
C PHE A 490 21.89 7.97 -1.41
N LEU A 491 20.59 8.04 -1.14
CA LEU A 491 19.63 8.83 -1.91
C LEU A 491 19.97 10.33 -1.92
N GLU A 492 20.40 10.87 -0.78
CA GLU A 492 20.83 12.27 -0.69
C GLU A 492 22.04 12.56 -1.59
N ARG A 493 22.98 11.63 -1.66
CA ARG A 493 24.17 11.74 -2.51
C ARG A 493 23.82 11.69 -4.00
N ILE A 494 22.93 10.75 -4.38
CA ILE A 494 22.52 10.60 -5.77
C ILE A 494 21.65 11.79 -6.21
N LYS A 495 20.73 12.25 -5.36
CA LYS A 495 19.92 13.45 -5.60
C LYS A 495 20.81 14.66 -5.92
N LYS A 496 21.88 14.90 -5.13
CA LYS A 496 22.81 16.00 -5.39
C LYS A 496 23.57 15.86 -6.72
N ARG A 497 23.84 14.62 -7.18
CA ARG A 497 24.41 14.39 -8.51
C ARG A 497 23.38 14.69 -9.60
N ALA A 498 22.16 14.20 -9.43
CA ALA A 498 21.05 14.43 -10.36
C ALA A 498 20.70 15.91 -10.51
N GLU A 499 20.64 16.67 -9.42
CA GLU A 499 20.38 18.13 -9.44
C GLU A 499 21.44 18.92 -10.22
N LYS A 500 22.68 18.45 -10.25
CA LYS A 500 23.78 19.11 -10.95
C LYS A 500 23.94 18.67 -12.41
N ASN A 501 23.32 17.57 -12.81
CA ASN A 501 23.45 17.03 -14.15
C ASN A 501 22.28 17.50 -15.03
N PRO A 502 22.51 18.32 -16.08
CA PRO A 502 21.43 18.82 -16.93
C PRO A 502 20.75 17.73 -17.79
N LYS A 503 21.30 16.52 -17.83
CA LYS A 503 20.73 15.36 -18.53
C LYS A 503 19.78 14.55 -17.63
N THR A 504 19.62 14.90 -16.36
CA THR A 504 18.70 14.19 -15.48
C THR A 504 17.29 14.25 -16.04
N PRO A 505 16.67 13.10 -16.33
CA PRO A 505 15.34 13.07 -16.92
C PRO A 505 14.25 13.50 -15.94
N CYS A 506 13.11 13.88 -16.52
CA CYS A 506 11.90 14.19 -15.78
C CYS A 506 10.74 13.34 -16.33
N TRP A 507 9.99 12.71 -15.45
CA TRP A 507 8.72 12.05 -15.76
C TRP A 507 7.57 12.87 -15.21
N GLN A 508 6.56 13.18 -16.03
CA GLN A 508 5.40 13.96 -15.64
C GLN A 508 4.13 13.12 -15.64
N GLY A 509 3.31 13.24 -14.60
CA GLY A 509 2.04 12.56 -14.47
C GLY A 509 2.13 11.34 -13.54
N GLU A 510 1.20 10.39 -13.70
CA GLU A 510 1.16 9.18 -12.86
C GLU A 510 2.30 8.21 -13.16
N LEU A 511 2.70 7.44 -12.17
CA LEU A 511 3.51 6.25 -12.34
C LEU A 511 2.56 5.04 -12.39
N TYR A 512 2.05 4.77 -13.59
CA TYR A 512 1.09 3.71 -13.82
C TYR A 512 1.79 2.36 -13.83
N LEU A 513 1.28 1.39 -13.08
CA LEU A 513 1.73 0.00 -13.16
C LEU A 513 0.92 -0.72 -14.23
N GLU A 514 1.59 -1.22 -15.25
CA GLU A 514 0.98 -2.04 -16.31
C GLU A 514 0.78 -3.48 -15.85
N TYR A 515 0.26 -3.63 -14.64
CA TYR A 515 -0.03 -4.90 -13.98
C TYR A 515 -0.96 -4.64 -12.79
N HIS A 516 -1.60 -5.69 -12.24
CA HIS A 516 -2.44 -5.57 -11.04
C HIS A 516 -3.66 -4.63 -11.19
N ARG A 517 -4.26 -4.56 -12.38
CA ARG A 517 -5.39 -3.66 -12.71
C ARG A 517 -6.68 -4.06 -12.01
N GLY A 518 -6.83 -5.33 -11.62
CA GLY A 518 -7.97 -5.83 -10.86
C GLY A 518 -8.10 -5.22 -9.48
N THR A 519 -6.99 -4.71 -8.93
CA THR A 519 -6.93 -4.06 -7.61
C THR A 519 -7.82 -2.82 -7.49
N TYR A 520 -8.20 -2.21 -8.60
CA TYR A 520 -9.16 -1.09 -8.58
C TYR A 520 -10.59 -1.53 -8.28
N THR A 521 -10.89 -2.85 -8.36
CA THR A 521 -12.26 -3.36 -8.20
C THR A 521 -12.40 -4.48 -7.17
N SER A 522 -11.44 -5.42 -7.09
CA SER A 522 -11.49 -6.60 -6.21
C SER A 522 -11.79 -6.23 -4.76
N MET A 523 -12.56 -7.05 -4.06
CA MET A 523 -13.04 -6.81 -2.70
C MET A 523 -13.79 -5.48 -2.56
N ALA A 524 -14.80 -5.30 -3.39
CA ALA A 524 -15.57 -4.05 -3.51
C ALA A 524 -16.17 -3.56 -2.19
N GLN A 525 -16.56 -4.48 -1.28
CA GLN A 525 -17.09 -4.14 0.04
C GLN A 525 -16.03 -3.41 0.89
N ASN A 526 -14.78 -3.84 0.85
CA ASN A 526 -13.69 -3.19 1.59
C ASN A 526 -13.43 -1.77 1.10
N LYS A 527 -13.43 -1.56 -0.24
CA LYS A 527 -13.32 -0.24 -0.87
C LYS A 527 -14.47 0.69 -0.50
N LYS A 528 -15.70 0.17 -0.47
CA LYS A 528 -16.90 0.90 -0.04
C LYS A 528 -16.80 1.34 1.42
N LEU A 529 -16.33 0.45 2.30
CA LEU A 529 -16.17 0.75 3.72
C LEU A 529 -15.07 1.81 3.92
N ASN A 530 -13.96 1.72 3.19
CA ASN A 530 -12.92 2.75 3.22
C ASN A 530 -13.47 4.12 2.80
N ARG A 531 -14.07 4.24 1.59
CA ARG A 531 -14.62 5.51 1.08
C ARG A 531 -15.61 6.14 2.06
N ARG A 532 -16.53 5.32 2.60
CA ARG A 532 -17.52 5.80 3.58
C ARG A 532 -16.90 6.23 4.89
N SER A 533 -15.87 5.55 5.37
CA SER A 533 -15.18 5.91 6.60
C SER A 533 -14.40 7.21 6.47
N GLU A 534 -13.71 7.43 5.35
CA GLU A 534 -13.02 8.68 5.05
C GLU A 534 -13.98 9.87 5.17
N PHE A 535 -15.09 9.88 4.42
CA PHE A 535 -16.09 10.95 4.49
C PHE A 535 -16.78 11.07 5.87
N LEU A 536 -17.07 9.95 6.53
CA LEU A 536 -17.68 9.95 7.84
C LEU A 536 -16.80 10.65 8.88
N TYR A 537 -15.49 10.35 8.89
CA TYR A 537 -14.56 10.92 9.85
C TYR A 537 -14.26 12.40 9.56
N GLU A 538 -14.12 12.80 8.28
CA GLU A 538 -14.03 14.20 7.90
C GLU A 538 -15.26 15.00 8.34
N ASN A 539 -16.46 14.46 8.17
CA ASN A 539 -17.70 15.09 8.61
C ASN A 539 -17.82 15.12 10.15
N ALA A 540 -17.41 14.06 10.84
CA ALA A 540 -17.41 14.01 12.31
C ALA A 540 -16.43 15.03 12.90
N GLU A 541 -15.25 15.21 12.34
CA GLU A 541 -14.29 16.24 12.74
C GLU A 541 -14.85 17.64 12.53
N MET A 542 -15.39 17.93 11.35
CA MET A 542 -15.95 19.23 11.01
C MET A 542 -17.12 19.62 11.93
N LEU A 543 -18.05 18.67 12.19
CA LEU A 543 -19.18 18.89 13.08
C LEU A 543 -18.74 19.03 14.55
N SER A 544 -17.71 18.28 14.96
CA SER A 544 -17.13 18.42 16.30
C SER A 544 -16.50 19.79 16.50
N VAL A 545 -15.78 20.33 15.47
CA VAL A 545 -15.28 21.72 15.49
C VAL A 545 -16.44 22.70 15.56
N THR A 546 -17.52 22.47 14.80
CA THR A 546 -18.72 23.34 14.83
C THR A 546 -19.33 23.38 16.24
N ALA A 547 -19.55 22.21 16.87
CA ALA A 547 -20.08 22.13 18.23
C ALA A 547 -19.12 22.75 19.26
N GLN A 548 -17.82 22.60 19.08
CA GLN A 548 -16.80 23.22 19.92
C GLN A 548 -16.85 24.76 19.83
N LYS A 549 -16.89 25.32 18.63
CA LYS A 549 -16.86 26.78 18.42
C LYS A 549 -18.15 27.46 18.80
N LEU A 550 -19.32 26.81 18.60
CA LEU A 550 -20.62 27.38 18.89
C LEU A 550 -21.05 27.18 20.36
N LEU A 551 -20.68 26.05 20.97
CA LEU A 551 -21.23 25.60 22.26
C LEU A 551 -20.16 25.29 23.31
N GLY A 552 -18.87 25.38 22.99
CA GLY A 552 -17.78 25.02 23.91
C GLY A 552 -17.70 23.50 24.18
N LYS A 553 -18.26 22.65 23.32
CA LYS A 553 -18.17 21.19 23.48
C LYS A 553 -16.75 20.71 23.35
N GLU A 554 -16.39 19.67 24.07
CA GLU A 554 -15.10 19.04 23.96
C GLU A 554 -14.95 18.32 22.59
N TYR A 555 -13.78 18.46 21.98
CA TYR A 555 -13.45 17.78 20.73
C TYR A 555 -12.95 16.35 21.04
N PRO A 556 -13.56 15.28 20.49
CA PRO A 556 -13.26 13.89 20.87
C PRO A 556 -12.00 13.37 20.15
N ARG A 557 -10.85 13.97 20.50
CA ARG A 557 -9.56 13.76 19.83
C ARG A 557 -9.14 12.30 19.76
N GLU A 558 -9.12 11.59 20.88
CA GLU A 558 -8.63 10.20 20.95
C GLU A 558 -9.49 9.28 20.07
N ALA A 559 -10.81 9.36 20.17
CA ALA A 559 -11.70 8.50 19.39
C ALA A 559 -11.62 8.77 17.88
N LEU A 560 -11.38 10.03 17.48
CA LEU A 560 -11.15 10.38 16.07
C LEU A 560 -9.79 9.90 15.60
N HIS A 561 -8.75 10.03 16.42
CA HIS A 561 -7.40 9.55 16.12
C HIS A 561 -7.38 8.03 15.94
N ASP A 562 -7.96 7.26 16.86
CA ASP A 562 -8.04 5.79 16.79
C ASP A 562 -8.78 5.31 15.53
N GLY A 563 -9.85 6.05 15.16
CA GLY A 563 -10.60 5.75 13.96
C GLY A 563 -9.78 6.00 12.69
N TRP A 564 -9.10 7.13 12.61
CA TRP A 564 -8.19 7.41 11.49
C TRP A 564 -7.04 6.41 11.42
N GLU A 565 -6.42 6.05 12.54
CA GLU A 565 -5.36 5.04 12.55
C GLU A 565 -5.85 3.69 11.99
N THR A 566 -7.09 3.30 12.31
CA THR A 566 -7.71 2.09 11.75
C THR A 566 -7.99 2.22 10.25
N ILE A 567 -8.45 3.38 9.77
CA ILE A 567 -8.62 3.66 8.33
C ILE A 567 -7.28 3.51 7.62
N LEU A 568 -6.23 4.17 8.14
CA LEU A 568 -4.89 4.17 7.56
C LEU A 568 -4.27 2.77 7.52
N LEU A 569 -4.45 1.96 8.57
CA LEU A 569 -4.03 0.55 8.61
C LEU A 569 -4.66 -0.26 7.47
N ASN A 570 -5.98 -0.12 7.26
CA ASN A 570 -6.72 -0.85 6.24
C ASN A 570 -6.46 -0.34 4.81
N GLN A 571 -5.70 0.74 4.63
CA GLN A 571 -5.22 1.23 3.33
C GLN A 571 -3.89 0.60 2.91
N PHE A 572 -3.36 -0.36 3.69
CA PHE A 572 -2.20 -1.14 3.30
C PHE A 572 -2.41 -1.76 1.91
N HIS A 573 -1.33 -1.82 1.11
CA HIS A 573 -1.41 -2.12 -0.33
C HIS A 573 -1.86 -3.54 -0.70
N ASP A 574 -2.03 -4.45 0.25
CA ASP A 574 -2.69 -5.74 0.04
C ASP A 574 -4.05 -5.84 0.74
N ILE A 575 -4.45 -4.87 1.56
CA ILE A 575 -5.79 -4.85 2.17
C ILE A 575 -6.79 -4.14 1.26
N ILE A 576 -6.65 -2.82 1.04
CA ILE A 576 -7.62 -2.08 0.24
C ILE A 576 -7.70 -2.54 -1.22
N PRO A 577 -6.61 -2.97 -1.89
CA PRO A 577 -6.66 -3.47 -3.26
C PRO A 577 -7.48 -4.74 -3.45
N GLY A 578 -7.62 -5.55 -2.42
CA GLY A 578 -8.38 -6.78 -2.53
C GLY A 578 -7.52 -8.04 -2.71
N SER A 579 -6.26 -7.99 -2.36
CA SER A 579 -5.23 -8.99 -2.65
C SER A 579 -4.83 -9.87 -1.46
N SER A 580 -5.59 -9.84 -0.37
CA SER A 580 -5.36 -10.66 0.83
C SER A 580 -6.29 -11.87 0.92
N ILE A 581 -6.00 -12.76 1.87
CA ILE A 581 -6.84 -13.92 2.20
C ILE A 581 -8.14 -13.49 2.88
N LYS A 582 -9.14 -14.38 2.90
CA LYS A 582 -10.48 -14.16 3.46
C LYS A 582 -10.43 -13.65 4.90
N GLU A 583 -9.62 -14.25 5.75
CA GLU A 583 -9.50 -13.94 7.17
C GLU A 583 -9.05 -12.49 7.41
N VAL A 584 -8.26 -11.92 6.52
CA VAL A 584 -7.88 -10.50 6.57
C VAL A 584 -9.10 -9.61 6.39
N TYR A 585 -9.99 -9.93 5.43
CA TYR A 585 -11.20 -9.14 5.19
C TYR A 585 -12.23 -9.30 6.31
N GLU A 586 -12.33 -10.47 6.93
CA GLU A 586 -13.15 -10.64 8.13
C GLU A 586 -12.68 -9.75 9.28
N VAL A 587 -11.37 -9.58 9.47
CA VAL A 587 -10.79 -8.66 10.47
C VAL A 587 -11.05 -7.22 10.05
N SER A 588 -10.75 -6.85 8.80
CA SER A 588 -10.93 -5.51 8.25
C SER A 588 -12.38 -5.04 8.36
N HIS A 589 -13.35 -5.88 7.99
CA HIS A 589 -14.77 -5.54 8.08
C HIS A 589 -15.21 -5.28 9.53
N ARG A 590 -14.79 -6.12 10.50
CA ARG A 590 -15.05 -5.86 11.94
C ARG A 590 -14.43 -4.55 12.43
N GLN A 591 -13.22 -4.23 11.95
CA GLN A 591 -12.56 -2.96 12.26
C GLN A 591 -13.36 -1.77 11.71
N TYR A 592 -13.78 -1.83 10.44
CA TYR A 592 -14.62 -0.79 9.82
C TYR A 592 -15.98 -0.66 10.50
N GLU A 593 -16.66 -1.75 10.85
CA GLU A 593 -17.91 -1.72 11.61
C GLU A 593 -17.74 -0.94 12.92
N LYS A 594 -16.73 -1.27 13.70
CA LYS A 594 -16.42 -0.61 14.97
C LYS A 594 -16.18 0.90 14.80
N ILE A 595 -15.34 1.29 13.86
CA ILE A 595 -15.04 2.72 13.64
C ILE A 595 -16.20 3.47 12.99
N CYS A 596 -17.00 2.82 12.12
CA CYS A 596 -18.21 3.43 11.57
C CYS A 596 -19.26 3.70 12.67
N GLU A 597 -19.42 2.80 13.63
CA GLU A 597 -20.29 3.04 14.79
C GLU A 597 -19.79 4.21 15.66
N ALA A 598 -18.48 4.23 15.94
CA ALA A 598 -17.86 5.31 16.71
C ALA A 598 -17.98 6.67 15.99
N GLY A 599 -17.63 6.73 14.70
CA GLY A 599 -17.71 7.94 13.87
C GLY A 599 -19.15 8.46 13.75
N LYS A 600 -20.13 7.57 13.51
CA LYS A 600 -21.56 7.94 13.50
C LYS A 600 -22.03 8.50 14.84
N ARG A 601 -21.60 7.91 15.95
CA ARG A 601 -21.92 8.41 17.30
C ARG A 601 -21.36 9.83 17.49
N ILE A 602 -20.07 10.04 17.21
CA ILE A 602 -19.41 11.35 17.31
C ILE A 602 -20.15 12.40 16.49
N LYS A 603 -20.42 12.05 15.21
CA LYS A 603 -21.16 12.92 14.28
C LYS A 603 -22.55 13.27 14.82
N ASN A 604 -23.33 12.26 15.22
CA ASN A 604 -24.70 12.44 15.73
C ASN A 604 -24.72 13.24 17.04
N ASP A 605 -23.77 13.06 17.94
CA ASP A 605 -23.66 13.81 19.19
C ASP A 605 -23.41 15.29 18.90
N ALA A 606 -22.53 15.61 17.95
CA ALA A 606 -22.27 16.98 17.54
C ALA A 606 -23.51 17.62 16.86
N GLU A 607 -24.16 16.93 15.93
CA GLU A 607 -25.40 17.38 15.28
C GLU A 607 -26.54 17.59 16.28
N THR A 608 -26.69 16.70 17.24
CA THR A 608 -27.73 16.80 18.26
C THR A 608 -27.48 17.98 19.16
N ALA A 609 -26.23 18.17 19.61
CA ALA A 609 -25.87 19.34 20.42
C ALA A 609 -26.17 20.66 19.69
N VAL A 610 -25.85 20.76 18.41
CA VAL A 610 -26.20 21.95 17.58
C VAL A 610 -27.72 22.09 17.47
N ALA A 611 -28.44 21.04 17.09
CA ALA A 611 -29.87 21.05 16.85
C ALA A 611 -30.67 21.49 18.08
N GLU A 612 -30.35 20.98 19.27
CA GLU A 612 -31.02 21.30 20.53
C GLU A 612 -30.83 22.75 20.98
N ASN A 613 -29.86 23.46 20.43
CA ASN A 613 -29.52 24.84 20.77
C ASN A 613 -29.96 25.86 19.72
N ILE A 614 -30.62 25.46 18.62
CA ILE A 614 -31.12 26.37 17.60
C ILE A 614 -32.41 27.08 18.14
N ASN A 615 -32.47 28.41 18.01
CA ASN A 615 -33.69 29.16 18.25
C ASN A 615 -34.56 29.15 16.99
N THR A 616 -35.67 28.42 16.99
CA THR A 616 -36.50 28.22 15.82
C THR A 616 -37.98 28.06 16.12
N ARG A 617 -38.82 28.38 15.14
CA ARG A 617 -40.27 28.07 15.17
C ARG A 617 -40.60 26.68 14.67
N GLY A 618 -39.59 25.86 14.37
CA GLY A 618 -39.72 24.51 13.79
C GLY A 618 -39.61 24.50 12.27
N GLY A 619 -39.36 23.31 11.72
CA GLY A 619 -39.20 23.08 10.31
C GLY A 619 -38.38 21.83 9.98
N VAL A 620 -37.57 21.91 8.96
CA VAL A 620 -36.63 20.86 8.60
C VAL A 620 -35.21 21.40 8.73
N LEU A 621 -34.47 20.88 9.70
CA LEU A 621 -33.03 21.17 9.82
C LEU A 621 -32.25 20.34 8.84
N VAL A 622 -31.44 21.02 8.03
CA VAL A 622 -30.59 20.38 7.00
C VAL A 622 -29.14 20.74 7.27
N PHE A 623 -28.26 19.73 7.36
CA PHE A 623 -26.82 19.89 7.42
C PHE A 623 -26.21 19.73 6.02
N ASN A 624 -25.23 20.56 5.72
CA ASN A 624 -24.41 20.49 4.51
C ASN A 624 -22.94 20.28 4.88
N PRO A 625 -22.42 19.08 4.68
CA PRO A 625 -21.00 18.79 4.98
C PRO A 625 -20.03 19.33 3.91
N ASN A 626 -20.54 19.81 2.76
CA ASN A 626 -19.72 20.26 1.64
C ASN A 626 -19.27 21.73 1.81
N SER A 627 -18.19 22.11 1.15
CA SER A 627 -17.60 23.46 1.26
C SER A 627 -18.22 24.53 0.33
N PHE A 628 -19.33 24.22 -0.32
CA PHE A 628 -20.09 25.09 -1.19
C PHE A 628 -21.56 25.13 -0.79
N GLU A 629 -22.26 26.22 -1.11
CA GLU A 629 -23.72 26.28 -0.93
C GLU A 629 -24.38 25.20 -1.77
N ALA A 630 -25.20 24.37 -1.16
CA ALA A 630 -25.79 23.22 -1.80
C ALA A 630 -27.32 23.31 -1.87
N SER A 631 -27.83 22.90 -3.03
CA SER A 631 -29.24 22.56 -3.23
C SER A 631 -29.29 21.14 -3.80
N GLY A 632 -30.13 20.29 -3.24
CA GLY A 632 -30.09 18.88 -3.65
C GLY A 632 -31.15 18.03 -2.96
N GLU A 633 -31.11 16.75 -3.29
CA GLU A 633 -31.98 15.74 -2.71
C GLU A 633 -31.43 15.27 -1.35
N THR A 634 -32.36 15.01 -0.43
CA THR A 634 -32.07 14.39 0.86
C THR A 634 -33.24 13.50 1.28
N LYS A 635 -33.06 12.65 2.29
CA LYS A 635 -34.13 11.84 2.87
C LYS A 635 -34.74 12.53 4.08
N LEU A 636 -36.09 12.61 4.08
CA LEU A 636 -36.87 13.09 5.20
C LEU A 636 -38.05 12.14 5.43
N ASP A 637 -38.16 11.52 6.60
CA ASP A 637 -39.19 10.53 6.95
C ASP A 637 -39.36 9.43 5.89
N GLY A 638 -38.27 8.93 5.35
CA GLY A 638 -38.23 7.85 4.36
C GLY A 638 -38.54 8.26 2.92
N LYS A 639 -38.90 9.54 2.68
CA LYS A 639 -39.13 10.08 1.33
C LYS A 639 -37.98 10.95 0.84
N THR A 640 -37.74 10.96 -0.44
CA THR A 640 -36.76 11.87 -1.08
C THR A 640 -37.40 13.24 -1.26
N VAL A 641 -36.76 14.26 -0.69
CA VAL A 641 -37.18 15.67 -0.77
C VAL A 641 -36.07 16.49 -1.38
N TYR A 642 -36.41 17.68 -1.90
CA TYR A 642 -35.43 18.63 -2.42
C TYR A 642 -35.39 19.89 -1.56
N VAL A 643 -34.20 20.27 -1.15
CA VAL A 643 -33.91 21.46 -0.32
C VAL A 643 -33.00 22.42 -1.06
N LYS A 644 -33.02 23.71 -0.70
CA LYS A 644 -32.31 24.77 -1.42
C LYS A 644 -31.47 25.62 -0.51
N ASN A 645 -30.32 26.07 -1.07
CA ASN A 645 -29.46 27.10 -0.50
C ASN A 645 -29.05 26.79 0.95
N ILE A 646 -28.53 25.57 1.14
CA ILE A 646 -27.97 25.17 2.43
C ILE A 646 -26.52 25.65 2.47
N PRO A 647 -26.13 26.47 3.48
CA PRO A 647 -24.82 27.09 3.53
C PRO A 647 -23.67 26.06 3.64
N PRO A 648 -22.47 26.40 3.16
CA PRO A 648 -21.34 25.48 3.15
C PRO A 648 -20.85 25.15 4.56
N LYS A 649 -20.42 23.88 4.76
CA LYS A 649 -19.93 23.39 6.07
C LYS A 649 -20.82 23.89 7.22
N GLY A 650 -22.15 23.74 7.07
CA GLY A 650 -23.08 24.39 7.97
C GLY A 650 -24.46 23.74 8.01
N TYR A 651 -25.43 24.50 8.52
CA TYR A 651 -26.81 24.04 8.60
C TYR A 651 -27.82 25.18 8.33
N LYS A 652 -29.05 24.77 8.02
CA LYS A 652 -30.20 25.70 7.87
C LYS A 652 -31.50 25.00 8.27
N VAL A 653 -32.37 25.75 8.97
CA VAL A 653 -33.78 25.36 9.14
C VAL A 653 -34.58 25.89 7.97
N VAL A 654 -35.21 25.01 7.20
CA VAL A 654 -36.05 25.34 6.06
C VAL A 654 -37.51 24.99 6.34
N THR A 655 -38.43 25.82 5.88
CA THR A 655 -39.89 25.62 6.01
C THR A 655 -40.51 25.18 4.68
N ASP A 656 -39.86 25.50 3.56
CA ASP A 656 -40.33 25.15 2.22
C ASP A 656 -39.46 24.00 1.65
N VAL A 657 -40.06 22.80 1.64
CA VAL A 657 -39.41 21.55 1.15
C VAL A 657 -40.22 21.02 -0.01
N CYS A 658 -39.59 20.90 -1.20
CA CYS A 658 -40.23 20.25 -2.32
C CYS A 658 -40.27 18.73 -2.13
N ASN A 659 -41.45 18.12 -2.25
CA ASN A 659 -41.68 16.68 -2.02
C ASN A 659 -42.50 16.01 -3.14
N THR A 660 -42.69 16.66 -4.27
CA THR A 660 -43.47 16.18 -5.43
C THR A 660 -42.64 16.21 -6.70
N ASN A 661 -43.02 15.42 -7.69
CA ASN A 661 -42.39 15.39 -9.01
C ASN A 661 -43.43 15.35 -10.13
N SER A 662 -43.01 15.78 -11.32
CA SER A 662 -43.76 15.70 -12.58
C SER A 662 -43.14 14.72 -13.57
N VAL A 663 -42.21 13.88 -13.08
CA VAL A 663 -41.50 12.90 -13.91
C VAL A 663 -42.45 11.84 -14.47
N LYS A 664 -42.44 11.64 -15.78
CA LYS A 664 -43.26 10.65 -16.47
C LYS A 664 -42.49 9.37 -16.62
N VAL A 665 -43.07 8.26 -16.14
CA VAL A 665 -42.42 6.95 -16.14
C VAL A 665 -43.39 5.88 -16.63
N THR A 666 -42.88 5.02 -17.52
CA THR A 666 -43.56 3.78 -17.94
C THR A 666 -42.46 2.68 -18.03
N ASP A 667 -42.84 1.47 -18.32
CA ASP A 667 -41.92 0.34 -18.60
C ASP A 667 -41.02 0.56 -19.85
N LYS A 668 -41.30 1.59 -20.68
CA LYS A 668 -40.62 1.86 -21.95
C LYS A 668 -39.92 3.19 -22.02
N PHE A 669 -40.24 4.12 -21.14
CA PHE A 669 -39.61 5.44 -21.14
C PHE A 669 -39.66 6.12 -19.77
N LEU A 670 -38.67 7.03 -19.57
CA LEU A 670 -38.64 8.02 -18.47
C LEU A 670 -38.49 9.40 -19.09
N GLU A 671 -39.20 10.40 -18.55
CA GLU A 671 -39.09 11.78 -19.04
C GLU A 671 -39.28 12.77 -17.90
N ASN A 672 -38.34 13.68 -17.76
CA ASN A 672 -38.45 14.88 -16.92
C ASN A 672 -38.22 16.14 -17.75
N ARG A 673 -38.03 17.28 -17.09
CA ARG A 673 -37.76 18.56 -17.83
C ARG A 673 -36.38 18.58 -18.50
N PHE A 674 -35.44 17.73 -18.11
CA PHE A 674 -34.07 17.67 -18.62
C PHE A 674 -33.91 16.62 -19.72
N PHE A 675 -34.39 15.41 -19.48
CA PHE A 675 -34.13 14.26 -20.33
C PHE A 675 -35.40 13.57 -20.80
N LYS A 676 -35.26 12.93 -21.96
CA LYS A 676 -36.22 11.91 -22.44
C LYS A 676 -35.42 10.65 -22.77
N ILE A 677 -35.69 9.58 -22.02
CA ILE A 677 -35.01 8.27 -22.13
C ILE A 677 -35.99 7.27 -22.69
N LYS A 678 -35.56 6.51 -23.71
CA LYS A 678 -36.31 5.32 -24.21
C LYS A 678 -35.55 4.06 -23.80
N LEU A 679 -36.28 3.08 -23.35
CA LEU A 679 -35.75 1.78 -22.99
C LEU A 679 -36.03 0.76 -24.09
N ASP A 680 -35.12 -0.18 -24.26
CA ASP A 680 -35.35 -1.39 -25.01
C ASP A 680 -35.95 -2.51 -24.11
N LYS A 681 -36.11 -3.69 -24.66
CA LYS A 681 -36.65 -4.84 -23.94
C LYS A 681 -35.78 -5.35 -22.79
N THR A 682 -34.49 -5.04 -22.79
CA THR A 682 -33.52 -5.43 -21.74
C THR A 682 -33.41 -4.37 -20.65
N GLY A 683 -34.11 -3.22 -20.79
CA GLY A 683 -34.04 -2.08 -19.91
C GLY A 683 -32.80 -1.23 -20.12
N ALA A 684 -32.01 -1.47 -21.17
CA ALA A 684 -30.93 -0.58 -21.61
C ALA A 684 -31.51 0.66 -22.33
N PHE A 685 -30.77 1.76 -22.33
CA PHE A 685 -31.20 3.00 -23.00
C PHE A 685 -31.00 2.86 -24.50
N SER A 686 -32.08 2.82 -25.27
CA SER A 686 -32.03 2.90 -26.71
C SER A 686 -31.98 4.32 -27.25
N SER A 687 -32.24 5.31 -26.39
CA SER A 687 -32.10 6.74 -26.66
C SER A 687 -32.02 7.50 -25.32
N LEU A 688 -31.13 8.47 -25.23
CA LEU A 688 -31.05 9.45 -24.15
C LEU A 688 -30.97 10.83 -24.76
N PHE A 689 -32.10 11.53 -24.88
CA PHE A 689 -32.18 12.85 -25.48
C PHE A 689 -32.11 13.94 -24.42
N ASP A 690 -31.12 14.78 -24.53
CA ASP A 690 -30.98 16.01 -23.71
C ASP A 690 -31.86 17.13 -24.30
N LYS A 691 -32.90 17.47 -23.54
CA LYS A 691 -33.91 18.46 -23.97
C LYS A 691 -33.42 19.90 -23.98
N LYS A 692 -32.48 20.21 -23.04
CA LYS A 692 -31.87 21.54 -22.92
C LYS A 692 -30.93 21.82 -24.11
N ASN A 693 -30.05 20.85 -24.39
CA ASN A 693 -29.06 20.95 -25.46
C ASN A 693 -29.58 20.45 -26.81
N LYS A 694 -30.80 19.90 -26.87
CA LYS A 694 -31.51 19.40 -28.07
C LYS A 694 -30.69 18.40 -28.90
N ARG A 695 -30.02 17.49 -28.19
CA ARG A 695 -29.17 16.47 -28.82
C ARG A 695 -29.35 15.08 -28.21
N GLU A 696 -29.03 14.06 -28.98
CA GLU A 696 -28.87 12.69 -28.49
C GLU A 696 -27.53 12.59 -27.77
N VAL A 697 -27.53 11.94 -26.60
CA VAL A 697 -26.34 11.74 -25.78
C VAL A 697 -25.58 10.48 -26.22
N LEU A 698 -26.35 9.46 -26.60
CA LEU A 698 -25.81 8.18 -27.04
C LEU A 698 -25.41 8.20 -28.51
N LYS A 699 -24.37 7.50 -28.87
CA LYS A 699 -23.93 7.27 -30.23
C LYS A 699 -25.04 6.58 -31.03
N LYS A 700 -25.25 7.02 -32.23
CA LYS A 700 -26.35 6.55 -33.11
C LYS A 700 -26.30 5.03 -33.27
N GLY A 701 -27.40 4.36 -32.89
CA GLY A 701 -27.56 2.91 -33.02
C GLY A 701 -26.95 2.11 -31.84
N GLU A 702 -26.26 2.76 -30.91
CA GLU A 702 -25.72 2.14 -29.71
C GLU A 702 -26.69 2.29 -28.53
N ARG A 703 -26.44 1.50 -27.47
CA ARG A 703 -27.26 1.48 -26.25
C ARG A 703 -26.46 1.89 -25.03
N GLY A 704 -27.06 2.64 -24.12
CA GLY A 704 -26.47 3.03 -22.86
C GLY A 704 -26.95 2.20 -21.67
N ASN A 705 -26.15 2.17 -20.60
CA ASN A 705 -26.41 1.35 -19.43
C ASN A 705 -26.52 -0.15 -19.74
N VAL A 706 -25.69 -0.62 -20.67
CA VAL A 706 -25.60 -2.05 -20.97
C VAL A 706 -24.70 -2.72 -19.93
N LEU A 707 -25.24 -3.69 -19.20
CA LEU A 707 -24.47 -4.52 -18.29
C LEU A 707 -23.84 -5.67 -19.07
N THR A 708 -22.51 -5.76 -19.03
CA THR A 708 -21.76 -6.81 -19.72
C THR A 708 -20.90 -7.58 -18.72
N ALA A 709 -21.04 -8.89 -18.73
CA ALA A 709 -20.23 -9.83 -17.99
C ALA A 709 -19.11 -10.33 -18.92
N TYR A 710 -17.88 -10.28 -18.46
CA TYR A 710 -16.70 -10.76 -19.18
C TYR A 710 -16.09 -11.94 -18.45
N GLU A 711 -15.54 -12.91 -19.17
CA GLU A 711 -14.73 -13.96 -18.58
C GLU A 711 -13.43 -13.33 -18.06
N ASP A 712 -13.14 -13.53 -16.77
CA ASP A 712 -12.01 -12.93 -16.09
C ASP A 712 -11.13 -14.03 -15.49
N ILE A 713 -10.30 -14.62 -16.33
CA ILE A 713 -9.32 -15.64 -15.96
C ILE A 713 -7.94 -15.09 -16.34
N PRO A 714 -7.32 -14.27 -15.47
CA PRO A 714 -6.00 -13.72 -15.75
C PRO A 714 -4.94 -14.83 -15.72
N ARG A 715 -3.83 -14.58 -16.41
CA ARG A 715 -2.69 -15.51 -16.50
C ARG A 715 -2.09 -15.85 -15.13
N ASP A 716 -1.96 -14.83 -14.27
CA ASP A 716 -1.39 -14.90 -12.94
C ASP A 716 -2.12 -13.92 -12.01
N TYR A 717 -2.00 -14.06 -10.70
CA TYR A 717 -2.45 -13.09 -9.69
C TYR A 717 -3.94 -12.73 -9.80
N ASP A 718 -4.81 -13.71 -9.61
CA ASP A 718 -6.23 -13.66 -9.91
C ASP A 718 -6.97 -12.40 -9.38
N ASN A 719 -6.94 -12.10 -8.06
CA ASN A 719 -7.60 -10.89 -7.54
C ASN A 719 -6.87 -9.58 -7.89
N TRP A 720 -5.58 -9.66 -8.22
CA TRP A 720 -4.78 -8.48 -8.58
C TRP A 720 -5.00 -8.03 -10.03
N GLU A 721 -5.17 -8.97 -10.97
CA GLU A 721 -5.01 -8.67 -12.39
C GLU A 721 -6.33 -8.74 -13.18
N ILE A 722 -6.43 -7.87 -14.19
CA ILE A 722 -7.32 -8.00 -15.34
C ILE A 722 -6.40 -8.07 -16.56
N SER A 723 -6.37 -9.22 -17.22
CA SER A 723 -5.54 -9.41 -18.42
C SER A 723 -6.15 -8.71 -19.64
N ASN A 724 -5.30 -8.27 -20.57
CA ASN A 724 -5.70 -7.49 -21.74
C ASN A 724 -6.66 -8.22 -22.69
N TYR A 725 -6.74 -9.55 -22.62
CA TYR A 725 -7.65 -10.39 -23.42
C TYR A 725 -9.03 -10.61 -22.78
N TYR A 726 -9.35 -9.96 -21.65
CA TYR A 726 -10.65 -10.13 -20.98
C TYR A 726 -11.85 -9.79 -21.90
N THR A 727 -11.64 -8.95 -22.92
CA THR A 727 -12.68 -8.56 -23.88
C THR A 727 -13.00 -9.61 -24.93
N ASP A 728 -12.19 -10.68 -25.06
CA ASP A 728 -12.37 -11.70 -26.09
C ASP A 728 -13.64 -12.52 -25.91
N LYS A 729 -14.14 -12.59 -24.64
CA LYS A 729 -15.33 -13.37 -24.33
C LYS A 729 -16.23 -12.65 -23.34
N SER A 730 -17.46 -12.38 -23.76
CA SER A 730 -18.42 -11.62 -22.96
C SER A 730 -19.87 -12.02 -23.22
N TRP A 731 -20.73 -11.66 -22.28
CA TRP A 731 -22.16 -11.88 -22.31
C TRP A 731 -22.89 -10.64 -21.85
N GLU A 732 -23.93 -10.22 -22.58
CA GLU A 732 -24.84 -9.18 -22.09
C GLU A 732 -25.76 -9.77 -21.00
N VAL A 733 -25.98 -9.00 -19.94
CA VAL A 733 -26.91 -9.34 -18.87
C VAL A 733 -28.31 -8.88 -19.27
N ASP A 734 -28.96 -9.62 -20.16
CA ASP A 734 -30.21 -9.27 -20.84
C ASP A 734 -31.47 -10.03 -20.34
N SER A 735 -31.31 -10.99 -19.43
CA SER A 735 -32.40 -11.80 -18.89
C SER A 735 -33.23 -11.00 -17.88
N VAL A 736 -34.19 -10.23 -18.37
CA VAL A 736 -35.12 -9.40 -17.57
C VAL A 736 -36.23 -10.22 -16.96
N VAL A 737 -36.37 -10.14 -15.63
CA VAL A 737 -37.46 -10.74 -14.85
C VAL A 737 -38.64 -9.77 -14.74
N SER A 738 -38.39 -8.51 -14.48
CA SER A 738 -39.42 -7.47 -14.34
C SER A 738 -38.89 -6.07 -14.59
N ILE A 739 -39.74 -5.18 -15.08
CA ILE A 739 -39.57 -3.73 -15.16
C ILE A 739 -40.78 -3.09 -14.50
N LYS A 740 -40.58 -2.29 -13.46
CA LYS A 740 -41.66 -1.68 -12.68
C LYS A 740 -41.44 -0.19 -12.49
N PRO A 741 -42.42 0.67 -12.80
CA PRO A 741 -42.36 2.10 -12.44
C PRO A 741 -42.30 2.31 -10.92
N LEU A 742 -41.50 3.31 -10.48
CA LEU A 742 -41.37 3.73 -9.11
C LEU A 742 -41.57 5.25 -8.97
N SER A 743 -41.99 5.71 -7.78
CA SER A 743 -42.03 7.12 -7.44
C SER A 743 -41.71 7.32 -5.95
N ASP A 744 -40.84 8.29 -5.65
CA ASP A 744 -40.40 8.59 -4.29
C ASP A 744 -40.11 10.08 -4.12
N GLY A 745 -41.14 10.84 -3.68
CA GLY A 745 -41.03 12.27 -3.44
C GLY A 745 -40.71 13.06 -4.72
N VAL A 746 -39.53 13.68 -4.78
CA VAL A 746 -39.08 14.52 -5.90
C VAL A 746 -38.44 13.74 -7.05
N ARG A 747 -38.47 12.42 -7.02
CA ARG A 747 -37.92 11.54 -8.07
C ARG A 747 -38.93 10.48 -8.48
N ALA A 748 -38.85 10.07 -9.72
CA ALA A 748 -39.51 8.85 -10.19
C ALA A 748 -38.58 8.10 -11.16
N GLY A 749 -38.81 6.79 -11.27
CA GLY A 749 -37.90 5.93 -12.01
C GLY A 749 -38.47 4.54 -12.26
N ILE A 750 -37.58 3.63 -12.58
CA ILE A 750 -37.93 2.23 -12.82
C ILE A 750 -37.02 1.34 -12.00
N GLU A 751 -37.59 0.22 -11.54
CA GLU A 751 -36.85 -0.92 -11.02
C GLU A 751 -36.79 -2.00 -12.07
N ILE A 752 -35.60 -2.45 -12.40
CA ILE A 752 -35.33 -3.54 -13.32
C ILE A 752 -34.69 -4.68 -12.55
N THR A 753 -35.35 -5.84 -12.55
CA THR A 753 -34.75 -7.06 -12.00
C THR A 753 -34.25 -7.93 -13.15
N ARG A 754 -33.00 -8.30 -13.11
CA ARG A 754 -32.32 -9.19 -14.07
C ARG A 754 -31.78 -10.43 -13.37
N ARG A 755 -31.60 -11.49 -14.12
CA ARG A 755 -30.82 -12.66 -13.72
C ARG A 755 -29.64 -12.84 -14.63
N PHE A 756 -28.52 -13.24 -14.01
CA PHE A 756 -27.33 -13.70 -14.71
C PHE A 756 -26.86 -14.96 -14.00
N LEU A 757 -26.96 -16.13 -14.67
CA LEU A 757 -26.68 -17.44 -14.08
C LEU A 757 -27.40 -17.62 -12.73
N SER A 758 -26.67 -17.70 -11.62
CA SER A 758 -27.19 -17.84 -10.26
C SER A 758 -27.45 -16.49 -9.55
N SER A 759 -26.98 -15.39 -10.13
CA SER A 759 -27.02 -14.06 -9.56
C SER A 759 -28.31 -13.32 -9.88
N THR A 760 -28.70 -12.40 -8.96
CA THR A 760 -29.83 -11.50 -9.14
C THR A 760 -29.38 -10.06 -9.07
N ILE A 761 -29.76 -9.27 -10.07
CA ILE A 761 -29.41 -7.84 -10.17
C ILE A 761 -30.71 -7.03 -10.12
N VAL A 762 -30.85 -6.20 -9.09
CA VAL A 762 -31.92 -5.20 -8.97
C VAL A 762 -31.30 -3.83 -9.18
N GLN A 763 -31.70 -3.17 -10.24
CA GLN A 763 -31.23 -1.82 -10.58
C GLN A 763 -32.40 -0.86 -10.59
N ARG A 764 -32.32 0.25 -9.84
CA ARG A 764 -33.28 1.35 -9.81
C ARG A 764 -32.69 2.53 -10.53
N ILE A 765 -33.35 2.96 -11.63
CA ILE A 765 -32.92 4.11 -12.44
C ILE A 765 -33.86 5.26 -12.13
N TRP A 766 -33.30 6.36 -11.60
CA TRP A 766 -34.05 7.50 -11.12
C TRP A 766 -33.81 8.77 -11.97
N LEU A 767 -34.91 9.48 -12.28
CA LEU A 767 -34.88 10.87 -12.71
C LEU A 767 -35.47 11.79 -11.64
N TYR A 768 -34.92 12.98 -11.56
CA TYR A 768 -35.25 13.97 -10.55
C TYR A 768 -36.01 15.16 -11.14
N GLU A 769 -36.86 15.77 -10.32
CA GLU A 769 -37.60 16.97 -10.71
C GLU A 769 -36.67 18.18 -10.90
N ASN A 770 -35.66 18.32 -10.04
CA ASN A 770 -34.87 19.55 -9.94
C ASN A 770 -33.40 19.37 -10.35
N THR A 771 -32.85 18.18 -10.41
CA THR A 771 -31.44 17.92 -10.69
C THR A 771 -31.26 17.17 -12.01
N PRO A 772 -30.35 17.66 -12.91
CA PRO A 772 -30.13 17.07 -14.23
C PRO A 772 -29.14 15.90 -14.18
N LYS A 773 -29.39 14.91 -13.32
CA LYS A 773 -28.61 13.64 -13.24
C LYS A 773 -29.54 12.43 -13.37
N ILE A 774 -28.95 11.29 -13.68
CA ILE A 774 -29.60 10.00 -13.76
C ILE A 774 -28.89 9.05 -12.80
N ASP A 775 -29.52 8.67 -11.70
CA ASP A 775 -28.92 7.76 -10.74
C ASP A 775 -29.30 6.32 -11.03
N PHE A 776 -28.34 5.41 -10.86
CA PHE A 776 -28.46 3.98 -10.96
C PHE A 776 -28.11 3.37 -9.60
N GLU A 777 -29.12 3.14 -8.77
CA GLU A 777 -28.99 2.43 -7.50
C GLU A 777 -29.00 0.92 -7.78
N ASN A 778 -27.96 0.21 -7.39
CA ASN A 778 -27.79 -1.21 -7.64
C ASN A 778 -27.81 -1.98 -6.32
N ASP A 779 -28.51 -3.11 -6.33
CA ASP A 779 -28.59 -4.10 -5.28
C ASP A 779 -28.43 -5.48 -5.93
N ILE A 780 -27.25 -6.07 -5.81
CA ILE A 780 -26.83 -7.24 -6.56
C ILE A 780 -26.47 -8.37 -5.60
N ASP A 781 -27.20 -9.49 -5.66
CA ASP A 781 -26.82 -10.76 -5.02
C ASP A 781 -25.94 -11.53 -6.01
N TRP A 782 -24.61 -11.36 -5.90
CA TRP A 782 -23.64 -11.91 -6.83
C TRP A 782 -23.12 -13.26 -6.36
N LYS A 783 -23.08 -14.24 -7.28
CA LYS A 783 -22.71 -15.65 -7.00
C LYS A 783 -21.84 -16.26 -8.09
N GLU A 784 -21.22 -15.41 -8.91
CA GLU A 784 -20.43 -15.88 -10.03
C GLU A 784 -18.96 -15.62 -9.79
N SER A 785 -18.14 -16.61 -10.08
CA SER A 785 -16.69 -16.58 -9.96
C SER A 785 -16.04 -16.41 -11.35
N HIS A 786 -14.87 -15.78 -11.40
CA HIS A 786 -14.11 -15.47 -12.62
C HIS A 786 -14.92 -14.67 -13.66
N ILE A 787 -15.78 -13.78 -13.19
CA ILE A 787 -16.57 -12.86 -14.01
C ILE A 787 -16.30 -11.42 -13.60
N LEU A 788 -16.00 -10.58 -14.60
CA LEU A 788 -15.91 -9.14 -14.51
C LEU A 788 -17.20 -8.50 -15.01
N LEU A 789 -17.91 -7.74 -14.19
CA LEU A 789 -19.14 -7.05 -14.56
C LEU A 789 -18.87 -5.57 -14.79
N LYS A 790 -19.21 -5.05 -15.99
CA LYS A 790 -19.10 -3.62 -16.32
C LYS A 790 -20.45 -3.06 -16.81
N THR A 791 -20.63 -1.75 -16.64
CA THR A 791 -21.65 -0.96 -17.35
C THR A 791 -20.99 -0.10 -18.41
N ALA A 792 -21.71 0.19 -19.52
CA ALA A 792 -21.17 0.95 -20.64
C ALA A 792 -22.16 2.02 -21.15
N PHE A 793 -21.60 3.18 -21.52
CA PHE A 793 -22.30 4.32 -22.11
C PHE A 793 -21.54 4.80 -23.36
N PRO A 794 -21.87 4.29 -24.56
CA PRO A 794 -21.36 4.82 -25.82
C PRO A 794 -21.95 6.21 -26.06
N THR A 795 -21.11 7.23 -26.07
CA THR A 795 -21.52 8.64 -26.17
C THR A 795 -21.28 9.21 -27.57
N GLU A 796 -22.11 10.18 -28.00
CA GLU A 796 -21.90 10.97 -29.23
C GLU A 796 -20.95 12.15 -28.93
N ILE A 797 -19.74 11.85 -28.40
CA ILE A 797 -18.72 12.83 -28.07
C ILE A 797 -17.43 12.47 -28.80
N ASN A 798 -16.80 13.48 -29.40
CA ASN A 798 -15.51 13.36 -30.07
C ASN A 798 -14.42 14.01 -29.22
N ALA A 799 -13.69 13.20 -28.46
CA ALA A 799 -12.59 13.66 -27.61
C ALA A 799 -11.44 12.65 -27.63
N ASP A 800 -10.22 13.15 -27.72
CA ASP A 800 -8.98 12.35 -27.68
C ASP A 800 -8.44 12.10 -26.27
N LYS A 801 -9.07 12.72 -25.26
CA LYS A 801 -8.77 12.58 -23.84
C LYS A 801 -10.02 12.52 -23.01
N ALA A 802 -9.95 11.80 -21.88
CA ALA A 802 -10.94 11.82 -20.82
C ALA A 802 -10.31 12.31 -19.51
N THR A 803 -11.09 12.96 -18.66
CA THR A 803 -10.67 13.47 -17.35
C THR A 803 -11.14 12.53 -16.25
N TYR A 804 -10.24 12.23 -15.30
CA TYR A 804 -10.49 11.33 -14.18
C TYR A 804 -10.20 12.05 -12.87
N ASP A 805 -11.11 11.97 -11.92
CA ASP A 805 -10.93 12.48 -10.57
C ASP A 805 -9.89 11.64 -9.82
N ILE A 806 -8.93 12.29 -9.20
CA ILE A 806 -7.89 11.72 -8.36
C ILE A 806 -7.77 12.51 -7.05
N GLN A 807 -6.77 12.21 -6.24
CA GLN A 807 -6.49 12.94 -5.01
C GLN A 807 -6.23 14.44 -5.29
N PHE A 808 -6.99 15.31 -4.66
CA PHE A 808 -6.83 16.79 -4.77
C PHE A 808 -6.77 17.34 -6.21
N GLY A 809 -7.43 16.69 -7.16
CA GLY A 809 -7.42 17.17 -8.52
C GLY A 809 -7.89 16.15 -9.54
N THR A 810 -7.45 16.33 -10.79
CA THR A 810 -7.81 15.47 -11.91
C THR A 810 -6.59 15.12 -12.76
N VAL A 811 -6.68 14.02 -13.49
CA VAL A 811 -5.72 13.62 -14.51
C VAL A 811 -6.42 13.36 -15.85
N GLU A 812 -5.78 13.75 -16.95
CA GLU A 812 -6.25 13.43 -18.29
C GLU A 812 -5.54 12.18 -18.80
N ARG A 813 -6.29 11.25 -19.42
CA ARG A 813 -5.74 10.08 -20.11
C ARG A 813 -6.31 9.99 -21.53
N PRO A 814 -5.52 9.49 -22.51
CA PRO A 814 -5.99 9.36 -23.90
C PRO A 814 -7.13 8.35 -24.01
N THR A 815 -8.04 8.61 -24.96
CA THR A 815 -9.15 7.70 -25.31
C THR A 815 -8.82 6.78 -26.48
N HIS A 816 -7.59 6.83 -26.99
CA HIS A 816 -7.06 6.04 -28.09
C HIS A 816 -5.94 5.10 -27.61
N LYS A 817 -5.53 4.17 -28.47
CA LYS A 817 -4.47 3.18 -28.22
C LYS A 817 -3.30 3.32 -29.19
N ASN A 818 -2.85 4.59 -29.41
CA ASN A 818 -1.83 4.88 -30.43
C ASN A 818 -0.45 4.32 -30.10
N THR A 819 -0.10 4.26 -28.83
CA THR A 819 1.18 3.72 -28.34
C THR A 819 0.94 2.52 -27.44
N SER A 820 1.99 1.71 -27.14
CA SER A 820 1.91 0.63 -26.18
C SER A 820 1.53 1.15 -24.78
N TRP A 821 2.04 2.30 -24.36
CA TRP A 821 1.69 3.00 -23.12
C TRP A 821 0.20 3.35 -23.03
N ASP A 822 -0.39 3.82 -24.15
CA ASP A 822 -1.83 4.11 -24.20
C ASP A 822 -2.66 2.83 -24.16
N ALA A 823 -2.24 1.82 -24.92
CA ALA A 823 -2.94 0.54 -25.00
C ALA A 823 -2.90 -0.25 -23.68
N ALA A 824 -1.82 -0.10 -22.89
CA ALA A 824 -1.67 -0.73 -21.58
C ALA A 824 -2.67 -0.18 -20.53
N LYS A 825 -3.20 1.03 -20.72
CA LYS A 825 -4.16 1.70 -19.82
C LYS A 825 -5.62 1.34 -20.12
N PHE A 826 -5.91 0.07 -20.32
CA PHE A 826 -7.27 -0.41 -20.62
C PHE A 826 -8.16 -0.56 -19.36
N GLU A 827 -7.62 -0.38 -18.18
CA GLU A 827 -8.33 -0.21 -16.90
C GLU A 827 -7.53 0.77 -16.05
N VAL A 828 -8.17 1.83 -15.54
CA VAL A 828 -7.52 2.91 -14.81
C VAL A 828 -8.32 3.31 -13.58
N CYS A 829 -7.63 3.87 -12.57
CA CYS A 829 -8.26 4.34 -11.35
C CYS A 829 -8.85 5.75 -11.53
N ALA A 830 -10.07 5.94 -11.04
CA ALA A 830 -10.64 7.26 -10.71
C ALA A 830 -11.45 7.16 -9.42
N HIS A 831 -11.58 8.27 -8.69
CA HIS A 831 -12.27 8.29 -7.41
C HIS A 831 -13.77 8.54 -7.57
N LYS A 832 -14.20 9.81 -7.59
CA LYS A 832 -15.59 10.18 -7.52
C LYS A 832 -16.28 10.27 -8.89
N PHE A 833 -15.50 10.55 -9.96
CA PHE A 833 -16.03 10.64 -11.32
C PHE A 833 -14.96 10.42 -12.40
N ALA A 834 -15.44 10.14 -13.62
CA ALA A 834 -14.70 10.34 -14.85
C ALA A 834 -15.60 11.13 -15.82
N ASP A 835 -14.98 11.94 -16.69
CA ASP A 835 -15.66 12.83 -17.63
C ASP A 835 -15.09 12.70 -19.04
N LEU A 836 -15.98 12.71 -20.01
CA LEU A 836 -15.65 12.79 -21.42
C LEU A 836 -16.35 13.99 -22.03
N SER A 837 -15.58 15.01 -22.46
CA SER A 837 -16.11 16.26 -23.00
C SER A 837 -15.46 16.64 -24.31
N GLU A 838 -16.30 17.14 -25.23
CA GLU A 838 -15.90 17.93 -26.39
C GLU A 838 -16.16 19.41 -26.11
N TYR A 839 -15.77 20.29 -27.02
CA TYR A 839 -16.05 21.71 -26.81
C TYR A 839 -17.56 21.97 -26.68
N GLY A 840 -17.96 22.48 -25.53
CA GLY A 840 -19.35 22.90 -25.24
C GLY A 840 -20.31 21.81 -24.76
N TYR A 841 -19.88 20.52 -24.69
CA TYR A 841 -20.74 19.45 -24.19
C TYR A 841 -19.95 18.28 -23.63
N GLY A 842 -20.42 17.69 -22.55
CA GLY A 842 -19.78 16.54 -21.91
C GLY A 842 -20.74 15.57 -21.26
N VAL A 843 -20.20 14.44 -20.86
CA VAL A 843 -20.87 13.41 -20.07
C VAL A 843 -19.93 12.96 -18.96
N SER A 844 -20.35 13.19 -17.70
CA SER A 844 -19.65 12.67 -16.53
C SER A 844 -20.31 11.39 -16.02
N LEU A 845 -19.54 10.39 -15.59
CA LEU A 845 -19.99 9.21 -14.87
C LEU A 845 -19.44 9.22 -13.45
N LEU A 846 -20.32 9.47 -12.48
CA LEU A 846 -20.01 9.60 -11.06
C LEU A 846 -20.27 8.27 -10.35
N ASN A 847 -19.64 8.06 -9.19
CA ASN A 847 -19.89 6.88 -8.35
C ASN A 847 -19.68 7.17 -6.85
N ASP A 848 -20.20 6.29 -5.99
CA ASP A 848 -20.10 6.38 -4.53
C ASP A 848 -19.03 5.45 -3.89
N CYS A 849 -18.44 4.51 -4.63
CA CYS A 849 -17.46 3.56 -4.07
C CYS A 849 -16.71 2.70 -5.12
N LYS A 850 -16.80 3.03 -6.40
CA LYS A 850 -16.10 2.32 -7.48
C LYS A 850 -14.89 3.11 -7.95
N TYR A 851 -13.87 2.41 -8.49
CA TYR A 851 -12.62 3.04 -8.89
C TYR A 851 -12.14 2.62 -10.28
N GLY A 852 -12.55 1.44 -10.78
CA GLY A 852 -12.10 0.92 -12.07
C GLY A 852 -12.89 1.54 -13.23
N TYR A 853 -12.20 2.24 -14.11
CA TYR A 853 -12.77 2.88 -15.31
C TYR A 853 -12.02 2.48 -16.57
N ASP A 854 -12.74 2.56 -17.67
CA ASP A 854 -12.21 2.38 -19.02
C ASP A 854 -12.96 3.34 -19.95
N ILE A 855 -12.26 4.29 -20.57
CA ILE A 855 -12.84 5.22 -21.55
C ILE A 855 -12.01 5.17 -22.82
N HIS A 856 -12.53 4.43 -23.81
CA HIS A 856 -11.96 4.33 -25.14
C HIS A 856 -13.04 4.43 -26.21
N ASP A 857 -12.72 4.99 -27.38
CA ASP A 857 -13.60 5.13 -28.55
C ASP A 857 -14.95 5.78 -28.23
N SER A 858 -14.94 6.81 -27.36
CA SER A 858 -16.15 7.50 -26.90
C SER A 858 -17.10 6.66 -26.04
N VAL A 859 -16.66 5.53 -25.51
CA VAL A 859 -17.43 4.68 -24.61
C VAL A 859 -16.91 4.83 -23.20
N ILE A 860 -17.77 5.30 -22.30
CA ILE A 860 -17.46 5.38 -20.86
C ILE A 860 -17.89 4.07 -20.22
N ARG A 861 -16.96 3.35 -19.58
CA ARG A 861 -17.24 2.14 -18.83
C ARG A 861 -16.82 2.28 -17.39
N LEU A 862 -17.62 1.68 -16.50
CA LEU A 862 -17.32 1.56 -15.07
C LEU A 862 -17.34 0.06 -14.71
N THR A 863 -16.29 -0.39 -14.05
CA THR A 863 -16.21 -1.74 -13.52
C THR A 863 -16.98 -1.83 -12.21
N LEU A 864 -17.97 -2.73 -12.14
CA LEU A 864 -18.89 -2.86 -11.03
C LEU A 864 -18.48 -3.94 -10.03
N ILE A 865 -18.10 -5.12 -10.53
CA ILE A 865 -17.71 -6.29 -9.75
C ILE A 865 -16.58 -7.01 -10.48
N LYS A 866 -15.57 -7.45 -9.73
CA LYS A 866 -14.56 -8.42 -10.16
C LYS A 866 -14.50 -9.53 -9.10
N CYS A 867 -14.75 -10.76 -9.49
CA CYS A 867 -14.80 -11.89 -8.58
C CYS A 867 -13.78 -12.96 -8.98
N GLY A 868 -12.60 -12.89 -8.41
CA GLY A 868 -11.56 -13.93 -8.51
C GLY A 868 -11.66 -14.94 -7.36
N ASN A 869 -10.77 -15.95 -7.35
CA ASN A 869 -10.76 -17.04 -6.36
C ASN A 869 -9.47 -17.10 -5.52
N TYR A 870 -8.47 -16.31 -5.83
CA TYR A 870 -7.18 -16.35 -5.14
C TYR A 870 -6.66 -14.94 -4.87
N PRO A 871 -6.20 -14.67 -3.63
CA PRO A 871 -6.03 -15.59 -2.50
C PRO A 871 -7.28 -15.79 -1.65
N ASN A 872 -8.34 -15.00 -1.85
CA ASN A 872 -9.64 -15.19 -1.23
C ASN A 872 -10.55 -16.02 -2.17
N PRO A 873 -10.89 -17.26 -1.82
CA PRO A 873 -11.70 -18.12 -2.68
C PRO A 873 -13.14 -17.65 -2.88
N ASP A 874 -13.65 -16.81 -1.98
CA ASP A 874 -15.01 -16.27 -1.99
C ASP A 874 -15.03 -14.77 -2.29
N ALA A 875 -13.96 -14.24 -2.92
CA ALA A 875 -13.85 -12.81 -3.20
C ALA A 875 -15.08 -12.29 -3.96
N ASP A 876 -15.69 -11.24 -3.46
CA ASP A 876 -16.87 -10.56 -4.04
C ASP A 876 -18.12 -11.44 -4.33
N GLU A 877 -18.14 -12.72 -3.95
CA GLU A 877 -19.37 -13.54 -3.92
C GLU A 877 -20.26 -13.12 -2.74
N CYS A 878 -20.89 -11.97 -2.89
CA CYS A 878 -21.70 -11.39 -1.82
C CYS A 878 -22.75 -10.42 -2.37
N ARG A 879 -23.49 -9.78 -1.46
CA ARG A 879 -24.41 -8.71 -1.83
C ARG A 879 -23.66 -7.39 -1.99
N HIS A 880 -23.85 -6.76 -3.15
CA HIS A 880 -23.29 -5.46 -3.51
C HIS A 880 -24.37 -4.39 -3.58
N GLU A 881 -24.18 -3.28 -2.87
CA GLU A 881 -25.03 -2.11 -2.91
C GLU A 881 -24.18 -0.89 -3.23
N PHE A 882 -24.46 -0.22 -4.34
CA PHE A 882 -23.73 0.97 -4.77
C PHE A 882 -24.55 1.81 -5.74
N THR A 883 -24.16 3.07 -5.89
CA THR A 883 -24.78 4.01 -6.84
C THR A 883 -23.74 4.58 -7.79
N TYR A 884 -24.08 4.64 -9.07
CA TYR A 884 -23.40 5.49 -10.03
C TYR A 884 -24.40 6.44 -10.68
N SER A 885 -23.92 7.59 -11.18
CA SER A 885 -24.77 8.63 -11.75
C SER A 885 -24.22 9.06 -13.10
N LEU A 886 -25.08 9.11 -14.12
CA LEU A 886 -24.76 9.71 -15.40
C LEU A 886 -25.20 11.16 -15.43
N PHE A 887 -24.30 12.06 -15.81
CA PHE A 887 -24.53 13.50 -15.86
C PHE A 887 -24.13 14.08 -17.21
N PRO A 888 -25.05 14.08 -18.21
CA PRO A 888 -24.87 14.86 -19.45
C PRO A 888 -24.97 16.35 -19.15
N HIS A 889 -24.06 17.17 -19.71
CA HIS A 889 -23.96 18.58 -19.36
C HIS A 889 -23.49 19.46 -20.52
N SER A 890 -23.80 20.77 -20.47
CA SER A 890 -23.19 21.79 -21.32
C SER A 890 -21.79 22.13 -20.79
N GLY A 891 -20.86 22.49 -21.68
CA GLY A 891 -19.48 22.78 -21.33
C GLY A 891 -18.68 21.53 -20.95
N ASP A 892 -17.56 21.70 -20.25
CA ASP A 892 -16.76 20.65 -19.66
C ASP A 892 -17.16 20.39 -18.18
N PHE A 893 -16.50 19.45 -17.52
CA PHE A 893 -16.76 19.10 -16.12
C PHE A 893 -16.62 20.29 -15.15
N ARG A 894 -15.78 21.31 -15.49
CA ARG A 894 -15.53 22.50 -14.67
C ARG A 894 -16.74 23.42 -14.70
N GLU A 895 -17.18 23.77 -15.92
CA GLU A 895 -18.35 24.64 -16.15
C GLU A 895 -19.65 23.97 -15.67
N ALA A 896 -19.74 22.66 -15.77
CA ALA A 896 -20.91 21.86 -15.34
C ALA A 896 -21.02 21.73 -13.83
N GLY A 897 -19.93 21.92 -13.10
CA GLY A 897 -19.88 21.69 -11.64
C GLY A 897 -19.89 20.21 -11.25
N THR A 898 -19.33 19.35 -12.10
CA THR A 898 -19.27 17.89 -11.87
C THR A 898 -18.63 17.55 -10.53
N VAL A 899 -17.55 18.27 -10.13
CA VAL A 899 -16.88 18.05 -8.83
C VAL A 899 -17.87 18.19 -7.67
N LYS A 900 -18.67 19.27 -7.67
CA LYS A 900 -19.67 19.52 -6.60
C LYS A 900 -20.75 18.43 -6.56
N LEU A 901 -21.23 18.00 -7.74
CA LEU A 901 -22.22 16.95 -7.84
C LEU A 901 -21.68 15.60 -7.36
N ALA A 902 -20.40 15.32 -7.63
CA ALA A 902 -19.71 14.13 -7.17
C ALA A 902 -19.52 14.13 -5.63
N TYR A 903 -19.22 15.28 -5.02
CA TYR A 903 -19.21 15.43 -3.57
C TYR A 903 -20.60 15.20 -2.96
N LEU A 904 -21.67 15.78 -3.54
CA LEU A 904 -23.05 15.55 -3.07
C LEU A 904 -23.50 14.09 -3.15
N LEU A 905 -22.97 13.31 -4.11
CA LEU A 905 -23.22 11.88 -4.18
C LEU A 905 -22.50 11.09 -3.04
N ASN A 906 -21.28 11.49 -2.67
CA ASN A 906 -20.44 10.81 -1.68
C ASN A 906 -20.66 11.33 -0.24
N SER A 907 -21.03 12.63 -0.09
CA SER A 907 -21.33 13.29 1.19
C SER A 907 -22.61 14.12 1.06
N PRO A 908 -23.79 13.44 1.06
CA PRO A 908 -25.08 14.08 0.79
C PRO A 908 -25.53 15.01 1.91
N LEU A 909 -26.49 15.88 1.58
CA LEU A 909 -27.24 16.69 2.57
C LEU A 909 -28.01 15.77 3.53
N GLU A 910 -28.04 16.13 4.82
CA GLU A 910 -28.75 15.37 5.83
C GLU A 910 -29.86 16.17 6.46
N ALA A 911 -31.09 15.68 6.41
CA ALA A 911 -32.27 16.37 6.87
C ALA A 911 -32.96 15.66 8.04
N LYS A 912 -33.41 16.43 9.02
CA LYS A 912 -34.22 15.95 10.12
C LYS A 912 -35.27 17.00 10.53
N LYS A 913 -36.43 16.58 11.02
CA LYS A 913 -37.42 17.48 11.59
C LYS A 913 -36.91 18.15 12.87
N ILE A 914 -37.27 19.40 13.06
CA ILE A 914 -36.97 20.12 14.27
C ILE A 914 -38.25 20.83 14.73
N GLU A 915 -38.57 20.69 16.04
CA GLU A 915 -39.71 21.33 16.65
C GLU A 915 -39.39 22.77 17.03
N SER A 916 -40.43 23.54 17.34
CA SER A 916 -40.27 24.91 17.84
C SER A 916 -39.58 24.87 19.23
N GLN A 917 -38.48 25.60 19.34
CA GLN A 917 -37.71 25.68 20.58
C GLN A 917 -36.96 27.01 20.69
N ASN A 918 -36.59 27.36 21.94
CA ASN A 918 -35.78 28.52 22.25
C ASN A 918 -34.32 28.05 22.46
N GLY A 919 -33.41 28.49 21.59
CA GLY A 919 -31.99 28.22 21.69
C GLY A 919 -31.17 29.51 21.63
N THR A 920 -29.84 29.34 21.58
CA THR A 920 -28.89 30.45 21.45
C THR A 920 -28.35 30.61 20.05
N LEU A 921 -28.51 29.55 19.20
CA LEU A 921 -27.98 29.50 17.84
C LEU A 921 -29.03 30.02 16.83
N PRO A 922 -28.59 30.62 15.72
CA PRO A 922 -29.46 31.04 14.63
C PRO A 922 -30.01 29.85 13.81
N GLU A 923 -31.08 30.10 13.05
CA GLU A 923 -31.66 29.09 12.12
C GLU A 923 -30.74 28.76 10.92
N GLU A 924 -29.71 29.58 10.65
CA GLU A 924 -28.75 29.35 9.55
C GLU A 924 -27.34 29.70 10.05
N TYR A 925 -26.39 28.81 9.78
CA TYR A 925 -24.98 28.99 10.13
C TYR A 925 -24.07 28.30 9.11
N SER A 926 -22.94 28.94 8.84
CA SER A 926 -21.84 28.38 8.03
C SER A 926 -20.56 28.43 8.86
N LEU A 927 -19.88 27.32 9.02
CA LEU A 927 -18.57 27.23 9.69
C LEU A 927 -17.50 27.97 8.89
N LEU A 928 -17.58 27.87 7.55
CA LEU A 928 -16.75 28.60 6.60
C LEU A 928 -17.46 28.77 5.26
N SER A 929 -17.09 29.81 4.51
CA SER A 929 -17.53 30.02 3.13
C SER A 929 -16.36 30.43 2.23
N ILE A 930 -16.41 29.99 0.99
CA ILE A 930 -15.41 30.24 -0.05
C ILE A 930 -16.13 30.89 -1.23
N ASP A 931 -15.64 32.03 -1.73
CA ASP A 931 -16.25 32.77 -2.82
C ASP A 931 -15.75 32.32 -4.23
N SER A 932 -15.19 31.11 -4.31
CA SER A 932 -14.65 30.55 -5.55
C SER A 932 -15.27 29.20 -5.89
N GLU A 933 -15.67 29.02 -7.15
CA GLU A 933 -16.30 27.81 -7.66
C GLU A 933 -15.32 26.63 -7.85
N ASN A 934 -14.02 26.92 -7.98
CA ASN A 934 -12.96 25.94 -8.25
C ASN A 934 -12.06 25.60 -7.04
N VAL A 935 -12.48 26.00 -5.83
CA VAL A 935 -11.75 25.65 -4.59
C VAL A 935 -12.65 24.87 -3.65
N ILE A 936 -12.17 23.74 -3.21
CA ILE A 936 -12.83 22.84 -2.26
C ILE A 936 -12.09 22.90 -0.92
N CYS A 937 -12.84 23.00 0.18
CA CYS A 937 -12.33 22.71 1.51
C CYS A 937 -12.64 21.25 1.85
N GLU A 938 -11.61 20.41 1.83
CA GLU A 938 -11.73 18.99 2.16
C GLU A 938 -11.85 18.81 3.67
N THR A 939 -10.90 19.34 4.43
CA THR A 939 -10.72 19.03 5.85
C THR A 939 -10.92 20.26 6.74
N VAL A 940 -11.69 20.08 7.81
CA VAL A 940 -11.74 21.00 8.97
C VAL A 940 -11.65 20.15 10.23
N LYS A 941 -10.58 20.32 11.01
CA LYS A 941 -10.31 19.56 12.23
C LYS A 941 -9.55 20.39 13.26
N ASN A 942 -9.46 19.94 14.50
CA ASN A 942 -8.47 20.53 15.43
C ASN A 942 -7.06 20.09 15.05
N ALA A 943 -6.09 20.99 15.25
CA ALA A 943 -4.68 20.71 15.03
C ALA A 943 -4.18 19.54 15.89
N GLU A 944 -3.21 18.75 15.41
CA GLU A 944 -2.68 17.60 16.17
C GLU A 944 -2.04 18.00 17.50
N ASP A 945 -1.41 19.17 17.57
CA ASP A 945 -0.86 19.72 18.79
C ASP A 945 -1.92 20.31 19.76
N GLY A 946 -3.17 20.34 19.36
CA GLY A 946 -4.28 20.91 20.14
C GLY A 946 -4.43 22.41 20.08
N ASP A 947 -3.56 23.12 19.37
CA ASP A 947 -3.51 24.57 19.31
C ASP A 947 -4.12 25.10 18.00
N GLY A 948 -5.45 25.21 17.96
CA GLY A 948 -6.18 25.80 16.84
C GLY A 948 -6.94 24.82 15.96
N VAL A 949 -7.49 25.35 14.87
CA VAL A 949 -8.27 24.64 13.85
C VAL A 949 -7.50 24.60 12.54
N ILE A 950 -7.41 23.43 11.96
CA ILE A 950 -6.84 23.21 10.62
C ILE A 950 -7.96 23.30 9.59
N VAL A 951 -7.68 24.04 8.51
CA VAL A 951 -8.52 24.14 7.31
C VAL A 951 -7.66 23.81 6.12
N ARG A 952 -8.00 22.74 5.37
CA ARG A 952 -7.27 22.30 4.17
C ARG A 952 -8.13 22.48 2.93
N LEU A 953 -7.57 23.25 1.99
CA LEU A 953 -8.20 23.65 0.73
C LEU A 953 -7.40 23.10 -0.44
N TYR A 954 -8.05 22.87 -1.57
CA TYR A 954 -7.35 22.63 -2.84
C TYR A 954 -8.09 23.22 -4.02
N GLU A 955 -7.35 23.60 -5.05
CA GLU A 955 -7.89 24.01 -6.33
C GLU A 955 -8.16 22.77 -7.20
N CYS A 956 -9.40 22.60 -7.73
CA CYS A 956 -9.85 21.35 -8.34
C CYS A 956 -10.02 21.40 -9.88
N CYS A 957 -9.76 22.52 -10.54
CA CYS A 957 -10.10 22.77 -11.95
C CYS A 957 -8.91 23.08 -12.85
N ASN A 958 -7.66 22.91 -12.37
CA ASN A 958 -6.44 23.31 -13.07
C ASN A 958 -6.43 24.80 -13.45
N SER A 959 -6.82 25.66 -12.52
CA SER A 959 -6.97 27.11 -12.73
C SER A 959 -6.37 27.91 -11.57
N ARG A 960 -6.09 29.19 -11.77
CA ARG A 960 -5.73 30.09 -10.67
C ARG A 960 -6.98 30.59 -9.97
N ALA A 961 -6.97 30.64 -8.66
CA ALA A 961 -8.07 31.15 -7.85
C ALA A 961 -7.58 32.24 -6.89
N ASN A 962 -8.27 33.39 -6.88
CA ASN A 962 -8.19 34.35 -5.79
C ASN A 962 -9.42 34.15 -4.93
N VAL A 963 -9.21 33.84 -3.65
CA VAL A 963 -10.24 33.33 -2.77
C VAL A 963 -10.35 34.19 -1.52
N ASN A 964 -11.57 34.52 -1.14
CA ASN A 964 -11.91 35.03 0.16
C ASN A 964 -12.51 33.90 0.97
N LEU A 965 -11.73 33.37 1.91
CA LEU A 965 -12.18 32.38 2.90
C LEU A 965 -12.72 33.13 4.11
N THR A 966 -14.02 33.02 4.37
CA THR A 966 -14.66 33.62 5.54
C THR A 966 -15.07 32.57 6.53
N LEU A 967 -14.65 32.71 7.81
CA LEU A 967 -14.92 31.78 8.89
C LEU A 967 -16.19 32.23 9.66
N GLY A 968 -16.97 31.26 10.14
CA GLY A 968 -18.14 31.48 10.97
C GLY A 968 -17.84 31.78 12.45
N PHE A 969 -16.60 31.72 12.86
CA PHE A 969 -16.12 31.91 14.23
C PHE A 969 -14.96 32.87 14.31
N ASP A 970 -14.69 33.41 15.49
CA ASP A 970 -13.57 34.34 15.73
C ASP A 970 -12.27 33.54 15.93
N PHE A 971 -11.17 34.10 15.47
CA PHE A 971 -9.81 33.62 15.66
C PHE A 971 -8.85 34.82 15.74
N ASP A 972 -7.77 34.70 16.48
CA ASP A 972 -6.79 35.77 16.67
C ASP A 972 -5.77 35.81 15.53
N ASP A 973 -5.20 34.67 15.21
CA ASP A 973 -4.15 34.52 14.20
C ASP A 973 -4.45 33.45 13.17
N VAL A 974 -3.88 33.60 11.99
CA VAL A 974 -3.93 32.60 10.92
C VAL A 974 -2.54 32.38 10.34
N TYR A 975 -2.16 31.13 10.22
CA TYR A 975 -0.88 30.73 9.65
C TYR A 975 -1.09 29.84 8.42
N LEU A 976 -0.29 30.07 7.39
CA LEU A 976 -0.03 29.08 6.36
C LEU A 976 0.85 28.00 6.98
N THR A 977 0.50 26.74 6.77
CA THR A 977 1.27 25.60 7.28
C THR A 977 1.66 24.64 6.14
N ASP A 978 2.63 23.80 6.41
CA ASP A 978 2.82 22.59 5.63
C ASP A 978 1.66 21.59 5.88
N LEU A 979 1.70 20.40 5.20
CA LEU A 979 0.65 19.39 5.38
C LEU A 979 0.74 18.66 6.74
N LEU A 980 1.85 18.81 7.46
CA LEU A 980 2.06 18.30 8.81
C LEU A 980 1.71 19.31 9.90
N GLU A 981 1.01 20.39 9.53
CA GLU A 981 0.51 21.46 10.41
C GLU A 981 1.60 22.33 11.05
N ASN A 982 2.87 22.25 10.55
CA ASN A 982 3.93 23.13 11.00
C ASN A 982 3.75 24.53 10.41
N GLU A 983 3.80 25.56 11.27
CA GLU A 983 3.60 26.95 10.87
C GLU A 983 4.76 27.45 9.99
N GLU A 984 4.45 27.92 8.78
CA GLU A 984 5.44 28.47 7.86
C GLU A 984 5.41 29.99 7.85
N ARG A 985 4.21 30.58 7.81
CA ARG A 985 4.06 32.04 7.67
C ARG A 985 2.72 32.52 8.23
N LYS A 986 2.77 33.55 9.05
CA LYS A 986 1.57 34.27 9.48
C LYS A 986 0.93 35.03 8.31
N LEU A 987 -0.36 34.89 8.14
CA LEU A 987 -1.15 35.59 7.13
C LEU A 987 -1.88 36.79 7.72
N GLN A 988 -2.29 37.73 6.85
CA GLN A 988 -3.18 38.84 7.22
C GLN A 988 -4.62 38.39 7.15
N LYS A 989 -5.44 38.87 8.08
CA LYS A 989 -6.88 38.69 8.07
C LYS A 989 -7.61 40.03 8.10
N HIS A 990 -8.83 40.06 7.58
CA HIS A 990 -9.75 41.18 7.64
C HIS A 990 -11.04 40.78 8.36
N GLY A 991 -11.10 41.00 9.68
CA GLY A 991 -12.13 40.42 10.52
C GLY A 991 -12.03 38.91 10.56
N ARG A 992 -13.06 38.22 10.05
CA ARG A 992 -13.10 36.73 9.91
C ARG A 992 -12.68 36.25 8.51
N THR A 993 -12.20 37.11 7.62
CA THR A 993 -11.86 36.76 6.24
C THR A 993 -10.35 36.72 6.01
N VAL A 994 -9.90 35.67 5.32
CA VAL A 994 -8.52 35.46 4.88
C VAL A 994 -8.49 35.46 3.35
N ASN A 995 -7.62 36.30 2.75
CA ASN A 995 -7.44 36.36 1.32
C ASN A 995 -6.32 35.37 0.90
N LEU A 996 -6.60 34.54 -0.07
CA LEU A 996 -5.67 33.52 -0.57
C LEU A 996 -5.58 33.57 -2.09
N THR A 997 -4.45 33.15 -2.62
CA THR A 997 -4.30 32.87 -4.06
C THR A 997 -3.78 31.44 -4.20
N LEU A 998 -4.53 30.59 -4.89
CA LEU A 998 -4.15 29.22 -5.19
C LEU A 998 -3.70 29.11 -6.64
N LYS A 999 -2.64 28.34 -6.86
CA LYS A 999 -2.21 27.90 -8.20
C LYS A 999 -3.04 26.68 -8.64
N PRO A 1000 -2.96 26.30 -9.93
CA PRO A 1000 -3.58 25.08 -10.42
C PRO A 1000 -3.21 23.86 -9.56
N PHE A 1001 -4.23 23.13 -9.10
CA PHE A 1001 -4.14 21.96 -8.23
C PHE A 1001 -3.38 22.18 -6.91
N GLU A 1002 -3.21 23.41 -6.46
CA GLU A 1002 -2.48 23.68 -5.22
C GLU A 1002 -3.30 23.29 -3.99
N ILE A 1003 -2.65 22.60 -3.06
CA ILE A 1003 -3.17 22.30 -1.73
C ILE A 1003 -2.66 23.37 -0.77
N VAL A 1004 -3.55 23.96 0.00
CA VAL A 1004 -3.25 24.98 1.01
C VAL A 1004 -3.79 24.55 2.35
N THR A 1005 -2.96 24.54 3.38
CA THR A 1005 -3.37 24.25 4.75
C THR A 1005 -3.19 25.50 5.61
N LEU A 1006 -4.23 25.81 6.37
CA LEU A 1006 -4.25 26.94 7.30
C LEU A 1006 -4.43 26.43 8.73
N LYS A 1007 -3.75 27.08 9.68
CA LYS A 1007 -3.95 26.91 11.10
C LYS A 1007 -4.50 28.18 11.69
N LEU A 1008 -5.68 28.11 12.33
CA LEU A 1008 -6.41 29.23 12.91
C LEU A 1008 -6.33 29.12 14.43
N LYS A 1009 -5.76 30.14 15.11
CA LYS A 1009 -5.58 30.19 16.56
C LYS A 1009 -6.49 31.23 17.21
#